data_23e5ab4486f3be684f780908b202f4b1
#
_entry.id   23e5ab4486f3be684f780908b202f4b1
#
_cell.length_a   1.000
_cell.length_b   1.000
_cell.length_c   1.000
_cell.angle_alpha   90.00
_cell.angle_beta   90.00
_cell.angle_gamma   90.00
#
_symmetry.space_group_name_H-M   'P 1'
#
loop_
_entity.id
_entity.type
_entity.pdbx_description
1 polymer ?
#
loop_
_entity_poly.entity_id
_entity_poly.type
_entity_poly.pdbx_seq_one_letter_code
_entity_poly.pdbx_strand_id
1 'polypeptide(L)'
;MSTGPTVPLPGPLRLSPAFAFAGRARELATLRALLPRSAEEGRRAALIAGDPGSGKSRLVRELARDVAEEGANVLYGDCDAVVGSPYGPYVGALEHLVRHADPEALRRHLGTSGGELTRILPELPTRVGELPRPAAADPDTERHRFHTAVTDLLVGISTEAPLLVVLEDVHWADASTLQLTRHLVRSGAAARMLLVATFRDAEADVQTELADALVDVYRTEGVARIRLDGLSKAEITEFVRLAAGVDPSPDLSAAIGELTGGNAFLVTELWRELLDTGAVDVGSAVARLARPVAELGTPTTVREVVSQRLARLSPEANEVLALAAVAGGEFELDMVRRTAFVPDAVVLEAVDEAVDNGLLVEEPGPRLAYRFAHELVRRAVTARLSASRKAEIHLLVAEALASGRPEGDSRAVLAALAHHYAAAAPVGGVERAVAYNLLAAESASSALAFGEAEDRFRVALELGVREPAERADVMLRLGEVLHRAGRADGALEAFRRAAALGRTLVDAEILVRSAIGFEEACWRPAIHDAEAVELLEEAVAALDEDDSELRARVLGGLARALELRGEPGRAALARDEAIAMSRRRGDRRTLGAILAASYWARGSSSNEEINRMLVEAREIGTELEDVEIEGAALSWLVPSYVVLCDHDAARETLGQLLQSARRLSEPFMLHVAEQYAAGLALCDGDLEAAERAAGRSQEWGKLLTGRDASGTYAIQMFGLRREQGRLAELAPVVRLLDAEARRGAWGPGLAAVLAELGMADDARRELHRILDDGIGSLRQSLWLASLVYLADASAALGDVDAAAVLYPELAAYAGGNVMIGHLVACYGAVDRYLGMTAAVLGDWERAEEHFHVALALNTRLGARTWLAHTAYWYARMLQARGGDDDRAHARGQLGIALGLARTIGLPALARRASELDADVEPAVAPRRPDGLSAREIEILVEIARGRSNREIGRVLHISEHTAANHIRSILRKTGCANRTEAAGYALRHGLVPD
;
A
#
# COMPACT_ATOMS: atom_id res chain seq x y z
N MET A 1 -3.11 -38.96 -18.47
CA MET A 1 -2.60 -38.54 -19.79
C MET A 1 -1.79 -37.29 -19.54
N SER A 2 -0.48 -37.36 -19.65
CA SER A 2 0.40 -36.20 -19.55
C SER A 2 0.15 -35.33 -20.78
N THR A 3 -0.61 -34.27 -20.63
CA THR A 3 -0.66 -33.22 -21.66
C THR A 3 0.68 -32.51 -21.58
N GLY A 4 1.45 -32.56 -22.68
CA GLY A 4 2.69 -31.78 -22.82
C GLY A 4 2.45 -30.27 -22.60
N PRO A 5 3.52 -29.44 -22.56
CA PRO A 5 3.38 -28.00 -22.39
C PRO A 5 2.46 -27.43 -23.47
N THR A 6 1.53 -26.56 -23.07
CA THR A 6 0.58 -25.92 -24.00
C THR A 6 1.24 -24.77 -24.78
N VAL A 7 2.39 -24.28 -24.32
CA VAL A 7 3.16 -23.19 -24.92
C VAL A 7 4.59 -23.69 -25.19
N PRO A 8 5.15 -23.51 -26.42
CA PRO A 8 6.51 -23.92 -26.73
C PRO A 8 7.55 -23.17 -25.90
N LEU A 9 8.68 -23.81 -25.65
CA LEU A 9 9.80 -23.17 -24.94
C LEU A 9 10.23 -21.87 -25.67
N PRO A 10 10.41 -20.74 -24.98
CA PRO A 10 10.88 -19.48 -25.56
C PRO A 10 12.23 -19.60 -26.30
N GLY A 11 12.40 -18.82 -27.37
CA GLY A 11 13.58 -18.85 -28.25
C GLY A 11 14.93 -18.83 -27.48
N PRO A 12 15.17 -17.84 -26.60
CA PRO A 12 16.43 -17.74 -25.85
C PRO A 12 16.79 -18.97 -25.01
N LEU A 13 15.79 -19.74 -24.60
CA LEU A 13 15.97 -20.96 -23.81
C LEU A 13 16.20 -22.22 -24.64
N ARG A 14 15.91 -22.18 -25.98
CA ARG A 14 16.14 -23.29 -26.91
C ARG A 14 17.59 -23.44 -27.37
N LEU A 15 18.38 -22.39 -27.25
CA LEU A 15 19.75 -22.36 -27.76
C LEU A 15 20.57 -23.50 -27.19
N SER A 16 21.23 -24.25 -28.11
CA SER A 16 22.17 -25.31 -27.74
C SER A 16 23.52 -24.70 -27.47
N PRO A 17 24.05 -24.81 -26.24
CA PRO A 17 25.34 -24.26 -25.90
C PRO A 17 26.46 -25.09 -26.54
N ALA A 18 27.60 -24.45 -26.78
CA ALA A 18 28.78 -25.08 -27.37
C ALA A 18 29.39 -26.20 -26.52
N PHE A 19 29.18 -26.15 -25.21
CA PHE A 19 29.66 -27.14 -24.24
C PHE A 19 28.54 -27.68 -23.38
N ALA A 20 28.68 -28.93 -22.94
CA ALA A 20 27.75 -29.57 -22.02
C ALA A 20 27.68 -28.80 -20.67
N PHE A 21 26.56 -28.92 -19.99
CA PHE A 21 26.36 -28.35 -18.65
C PHE A 21 27.20 -29.14 -17.64
N ALA A 22 28.06 -28.43 -16.91
CA ALA A 22 28.94 -29.02 -15.91
C ALA A 22 28.84 -28.25 -14.59
N GLY A 23 28.92 -28.95 -13.49
CA GLY A 23 28.77 -28.38 -12.14
C GLY A 23 27.34 -27.95 -11.83
N ARG A 24 27.18 -27.18 -10.74
CA ARG A 24 25.89 -26.62 -10.29
C ARG A 24 24.77 -27.63 -10.00
N ALA A 25 25.13 -28.90 -9.79
CA ALA A 25 24.13 -29.96 -9.57
C ALA A 25 23.26 -29.70 -8.34
N ARG A 26 23.84 -29.08 -7.29
CA ARG A 26 23.12 -28.75 -6.05
C ARG A 26 22.13 -27.63 -6.25
N GLU A 27 22.55 -26.57 -6.95
CA GLU A 27 21.70 -25.41 -7.24
C GLU A 27 20.54 -25.81 -8.15
N LEU A 28 20.82 -26.59 -9.21
CA LEU A 28 19.80 -27.10 -10.13
C LEU A 28 18.81 -28.01 -9.41
N ALA A 29 19.27 -28.93 -8.56
CA ALA A 29 18.40 -29.78 -7.76
C ALA A 29 17.52 -28.98 -6.79
N THR A 30 18.07 -27.92 -6.18
CA THR A 30 17.29 -27.01 -5.33
C THR A 30 16.18 -26.34 -6.10
N LEU A 31 16.48 -25.78 -7.28
CA LEU A 31 15.48 -25.12 -8.14
C LEU A 31 14.40 -26.10 -8.63
N ARG A 32 14.79 -27.30 -9.11
CA ARG A 32 13.87 -28.34 -9.53
C ARG A 32 12.87 -28.75 -8.45
N ALA A 33 13.30 -28.77 -7.18
CA ALA A 33 12.44 -29.14 -6.07
C ALA A 33 11.37 -28.08 -5.73
N LEU A 34 11.52 -26.81 -6.18
CA LEU A 34 10.58 -25.73 -5.84
C LEU A 34 9.28 -25.80 -6.63
N LEU A 35 9.31 -26.18 -7.93
CA LEU A 35 8.12 -26.22 -8.76
C LEU A 35 7.09 -27.27 -8.29
N PRO A 36 7.44 -28.51 -7.97
CA PRO A 36 6.50 -29.45 -7.38
C PRO A 36 5.94 -29.00 -6.04
N ARG A 37 6.75 -28.37 -5.18
CA ARG A 37 6.30 -27.81 -3.90
C ARG A 37 5.27 -26.72 -4.05
N SER A 38 5.28 -26.00 -5.17
CA SER A 38 4.27 -24.95 -5.42
C SER A 38 2.85 -25.51 -5.54
N ALA A 39 2.67 -26.79 -5.82
CA ALA A 39 1.36 -27.44 -5.88
C ALA A 39 0.72 -27.64 -4.49
N GLU A 40 1.54 -27.83 -3.45
CA GLU A 40 1.10 -28.13 -2.09
C GLU A 40 1.15 -26.88 -1.18
N GLU A 41 2.19 -26.07 -1.35
CA GLU A 41 2.53 -24.99 -0.44
C GLU A 41 2.29 -23.59 -1.04
N GLY A 42 1.68 -23.53 -2.25
CA GLY A 42 1.46 -22.30 -2.99
C GLY A 42 2.71 -21.82 -3.74
N ARG A 43 2.58 -20.68 -4.44
CA ARG A 43 3.62 -20.09 -5.27
C ARG A 43 4.99 -20.05 -4.59
N ARG A 44 6.03 -20.36 -5.36
CA ARG A 44 7.43 -20.30 -4.97
C ARG A 44 8.18 -19.26 -5.80
N ALA A 45 9.25 -18.72 -5.23
CA ALA A 45 10.18 -17.88 -5.95
C ALA A 45 11.62 -18.27 -5.65
N ALA A 46 12.51 -18.04 -6.60
CA ALA A 46 13.94 -18.22 -6.43
C ALA A 46 14.69 -17.00 -6.97
N LEU A 47 15.54 -16.41 -6.15
CA LEU A 47 16.39 -15.28 -6.49
C LEU A 47 17.82 -15.77 -6.64
N ILE A 48 18.38 -15.67 -7.87
CA ILE A 48 19.71 -16.16 -8.22
C ILE A 48 20.65 -14.97 -8.35
N ALA A 49 21.55 -14.83 -7.38
CA ALA A 49 22.60 -13.81 -7.35
C ALA A 49 23.93 -14.37 -7.85
N GLY A 50 24.78 -13.52 -8.38
CA GLY A 50 26.17 -13.90 -8.74
C GLY A 50 26.80 -12.90 -9.70
N ASP A 51 28.12 -12.97 -9.80
CA ASP A 51 28.92 -12.09 -10.66
C ASP A 51 28.62 -12.25 -12.15
N PRO A 52 28.95 -11.24 -12.98
CA PRO A 52 28.89 -11.39 -14.44
C PRO A 52 29.70 -12.59 -14.92
N GLY A 53 29.09 -13.47 -15.72
CA GLY A 53 29.74 -14.68 -16.21
C GLY A 53 29.73 -15.87 -15.25
N SER A 54 29.09 -15.79 -14.08
CA SER A 54 28.98 -16.90 -13.11
C SER A 54 28.11 -18.08 -13.56
N GLY A 55 27.36 -17.92 -14.68
CA GLY A 55 26.54 -18.96 -15.27
C GLY A 55 25.06 -18.94 -14.87
N LYS A 56 24.51 -17.80 -14.39
CA LYS A 56 23.08 -17.63 -14.00
C LYS A 56 22.12 -18.03 -15.12
N SER A 57 22.24 -17.41 -16.29
CA SER A 57 21.41 -17.70 -17.47
C SER A 57 21.54 -19.14 -17.96
N ARG A 58 22.72 -19.74 -17.80
CA ARG A 58 22.95 -21.14 -18.15
C ARG A 58 22.16 -22.08 -17.20
N LEU A 59 22.22 -21.84 -15.90
CA LEU A 59 21.50 -22.60 -14.88
C LEU A 59 19.99 -22.51 -15.11
N VAL A 60 19.47 -21.29 -15.37
CA VAL A 60 18.04 -21.07 -15.65
C VAL A 60 17.61 -21.80 -16.93
N ARG A 61 18.45 -21.81 -17.98
CA ARG A 61 18.16 -22.50 -19.23
C ARG A 61 18.04 -24.01 -19.03
N GLU A 62 18.94 -24.63 -18.26
CA GLU A 62 18.86 -26.04 -17.93
C GLU A 62 17.59 -26.36 -17.14
N LEU A 63 17.27 -25.55 -16.09
CA LEU A 63 16.02 -25.69 -15.36
C LEU A 63 14.80 -25.63 -16.29
N ALA A 64 14.77 -24.62 -17.17
CA ALA A 64 13.63 -24.39 -18.07
C ALA A 64 13.40 -25.56 -19.04
N ARG A 65 14.46 -26.17 -19.55
CA ARG A 65 14.38 -27.36 -20.40
C ARG A 65 13.83 -28.57 -19.64
N ASP A 66 14.39 -28.81 -18.45
CA ASP A 66 13.99 -29.92 -17.61
C ASP A 66 12.50 -29.88 -17.27
N VAL A 67 12.01 -28.71 -16.78
CA VAL A 67 10.60 -28.57 -16.40
C VAL A 67 9.65 -28.55 -17.61
N ALA A 68 10.11 -28.06 -18.78
CA ALA A 68 9.33 -28.12 -20.02
C ALA A 68 9.19 -29.56 -20.51
N GLU A 69 10.22 -30.38 -20.40
CA GLU A 69 10.18 -31.82 -20.71
C GLU A 69 9.22 -32.59 -19.77
N GLU A 70 9.10 -32.10 -18.53
CA GLU A 70 8.13 -32.60 -17.53
C GLU A 70 6.70 -32.08 -17.75
N GLY A 71 6.47 -31.20 -18.74
CA GLY A 71 5.16 -30.70 -19.14
C GLY A 71 4.77 -29.35 -18.52
N ALA A 72 5.70 -28.61 -17.92
CA ALA A 72 5.45 -27.26 -17.44
C ALA A 72 5.48 -26.24 -18.58
N ASN A 73 4.64 -25.20 -18.48
CA ASN A 73 4.75 -24.01 -19.32
C ASN A 73 5.91 -23.14 -18.83
N VAL A 74 6.68 -22.58 -19.76
CA VAL A 74 7.79 -21.69 -19.45
C VAL A 74 7.57 -20.34 -20.12
N LEU A 75 7.58 -19.28 -19.32
CA LEU A 75 7.57 -17.89 -19.76
C LEU A 75 8.91 -17.25 -19.44
N TYR A 76 9.40 -16.42 -20.33
CA TYR A 76 10.72 -15.81 -20.24
C TYR A 76 10.65 -14.33 -20.60
N GLY A 77 11.31 -13.52 -19.80
CA GLY A 77 11.56 -12.12 -20.07
C GLY A 77 12.91 -11.71 -19.52
N ASP A 78 13.61 -10.87 -20.25
CA ASP A 78 14.86 -10.26 -19.84
C ASP A 78 14.75 -8.75 -19.69
N CYS A 79 15.60 -8.19 -18.85
CA CYS A 79 15.73 -6.75 -18.65
C CYS A 79 16.90 -6.24 -19.47
N ASP A 80 16.63 -5.36 -20.45
CA ASP A 80 17.68 -4.79 -21.30
C ASP A 80 18.37 -3.62 -20.59
N ALA A 81 19.71 -3.62 -20.62
CA ALA A 81 20.53 -2.55 -20.06
C ALA A 81 20.49 -1.24 -20.85
N VAL A 82 20.02 -1.25 -22.11
CA VAL A 82 20.09 -0.11 -23.05
C VAL A 82 18.72 0.51 -23.27
N VAL A 83 17.70 -0.31 -23.48
CA VAL A 83 16.34 0.13 -23.80
C VAL A 83 15.38 -0.40 -22.78
N GLY A 84 15.26 0.29 -21.62
CA GLY A 84 14.25 0.00 -20.63
C GLY A 84 12.84 0.32 -21.19
N SER A 85 12.00 -0.70 -21.34
CA SER A 85 10.57 -0.54 -21.62
C SER A 85 9.78 -0.86 -20.37
N PRO A 86 8.75 -0.05 -19.98
CA PRO A 86 7.92 -0.33 -18.84
C PRO A 86 7.36 -1.76 -18.86
N TYR A 87 7.58 -2.51 -17.79
CA TYR A 87 7.19 -3.93 -17.67
C TYR A 87 7.84 -4.84 -18.74
N GLY A 88 8.93 -4.43 -19.37
CA GLY A 88 9.54 -5.11 -20.53
C GLY A 88 9.61 -6.63 -20.42
N PRO A 89 10.20 -7.22 -19.37
CA PRO A 89 10.28 -8.68 -19.23
C PRO A 89 8.90 -9.36 -19.12
N TYR A 90 7.92 -8.71 -18.51
CA TYR A 90 6.54 -9.23 -18.45
C TYR A 90 5.85 -9.11 -19.82
N VAL A 91 6.07 -8.03 -20.55
CA VAL A 91 5.53 -7.86 -21.90
C VAL A 91 6.03 -8.97 -22.80
N GLY A 92 7.34 -9.21 -22.86
CA GLY A 92 7.93 -10.28 -23.68
C GLY A 92 7.41 -11.68 -23.29
N ALA A 93 7.32 -11.96 -22.00
CA ALA A 93 6.79 -13.23 -21.48
C ALA A 93 5.31 -13.43 -21.84
N LEU A 94 4.49 -12.40 -21.69
CA LEU A 94 3.04 -12.44 -21.95
C LEU A 94 2.74 -12.42 -23.46
N GLU A 95 3.49 -11.69 -24.28
CA GLU A 95 3.36 -11.77 -25.74
C GLU A 95 3.64 -13.17 -26.27
N HIS A 96 4.69 -13.83 -25.73
CA HIS A 96 4.97 -15.23 -26.07
C HIS A 96 3.78 -16.13 -25.72
N LEU A 97 3.20 -15.96 -24.52
CA LEU A 97 2.02 -16.67 -24.10
C LEU A 97 0.81 -16.42 -25.02
N VAL A 98 0.48 -15.15 -25.27
CA VAL A 98 -0.68 -14.76 -26.11
C VAL A 98 -0.54 -15.29 -27.54
N ARG A 99 0.68 -15.31 -28.08
CA ARG A 99 0.98 -15.80 -29.44
C ARG A 99 0.72 -17.30 -29.59
N HIS A 100 1.01 -18.09 -28.56
CA HIS A 100 1.04 -19.56 -28.67
C HIS A 100 -0.09 -20.28 -27.93
N ALA A 101 -0.68 -19.65 -26.89
CA ALA A 101 -1.78 -20.25 -26.14
C ALA A 101 -3.07 -20.34 -26.98
N ASP A 102 -3.93 -21.28 -26.63
CA ASP A 102 -5.27 -21.40 -27.21
C ASP A 102 -6.11 -20.16 -26.86
N PRO A 103 -6.70 -19.46 -27.86
CA PRO A 103 -7.45 -18.24 -27.61
C PRO A 103 -8.64 -18.41 -26.66
N GLU A 104 -9.34 -19.57 -26.69
CA GLU A 104 -10.49 -19.82 -25.82
C GLU A 104 -10.05 -20.08 -24.38
N ALA A 105 -8.95 -20.80 -24.17
CA ALA A 105 -8.34 -21.00 -22.86
C ALA A 105 -7.87 -19.64 -22.30
N LEU A 106 -7.16 -18.86 -23.11
CA LEU A 106 -6.70 -17.54 -22.74
C LEU A 106 -7.86 -16.62 -22.32
N ARG A 107 -8.95 -16.58 -23.11
CA ARG A 107 -10.14 -15.78 -22.79
C ARG A 107 -10.80 -16.20 -21.47
N ARG A 108 -10.84 -17.49 -21.15
CA ARG A 108 -11.35 -17.99 -19.86
C ARG A 108 -10.55 -17.47 -18.68
N HIS A 109 -9.22 -17.43 -18.80
CA HIS A 109 -8.31 -16.98 -17.74
C HIS A 109 -8.26 -15.46 -17.60
N LEU A 110 -8.52 -14.71 -18.65
CA LEU A 110 -8.61 -13.24 -18.63
C LEU A 110 -9.81 -12.72 -17.83
N GLY A 111 -10.93 -13.45 -17.82
CA GLY A 111 -12.13 -13.07 -17.07
C GLY A 111 -12.58 -11.64 -17.35
N THR A 112 -13.09 -10.96 -16.34
CA THR A 112 -13.52 -9.55 -16.40
C THR A 112 -12.36 -8.56 -16.33
N SER A 113 -11.20 -8.98 -15.84
CA SER A 113 -10.01 -8.13 -15.65
C SER A 113 -9.12 -8.06 -16.89
N GLY A 114 -9.43 -8.83 -17.94
CA GLY A 114 -8.60 -8.89 -19.15
C GLY A 114 -8.37 -7.54 -19.85
N GLY A 115 -9.30 -6.60 -19.68
CA GLY A 115 -9.16 -5.25 -20.21
C GLY A 115 -7.95 -4.49 -19.66
N GLU A 116 -7.59 -4.70 -18.38
CA GLU A 116 -6.43 -4.03 -17.78
C GLU A 116 -5.10 -4.44 -18.46
N LEU A 117 -5.03 -5.66 -19.00
CA LEU A 117 -3.84 -6.14 -19.71
C LEU A 117 -3.60 -5.43 -21.05
N THR A 118 -4.63 -4.79 -21.63
CA THR A 118 -4.47 -3.99 -22.87
C THR A 118 -3.55 -2.78 -22.65
N ARG A 119 -3.32 -2.39 -21.39
CA ARG A 119 -2.36 -1.33 -21.03
C ARG A 119 -0.92 -1.68 -21.44
N ILE A 120 -0.56 -2.96 -21.45
CA ILE A 120 0.77 -3.43 -21.84
C ILE A 120 0.74 -4.34 -23.08
N LEU A 121 -0.43 -4.91 -23.41
CA LEU A 121 -0.66 -5.79 -24.56
C LEU A 121 -1.81 -5.23 -25.42
N PRO A 122 -1.59 -4.13 -26.17
CA PRO A 122 -2.67 -3.48 -26.93
C PRO A 122 -3.26 -4.36 -28.03
N GLU A 123 -2.51 -5.38 -28.50
CA GLU A 123 -2.95 -6.32 -29.52
C GLU A 123 -3.77 -7.51 -28.96
N LEU A 124 -3.88 -7.62 -27.63
CA LEU A 124 -4.61 -8.74 -27.00
C LEU A 124 -6.05 -8.92 -27.54
N PRO A 125 -6.85 -7.84 -27.77
CA PRO A 125 -8.20 -7.97 -28.32
C PRO A 125 -8.24 -8.59 -29.71
N THR A 126 -7.21 -8.46 -30.52
CA THR A 126 -7.15 -9.08 -31.88
C THR A 126 -7.08 -10.61 -31.81
N ARG A 127 -6.58 -11.15 -30.68
CA ARG A 127 -6.40 -12.57 -30.45
C ARG A 127 -7.59 -13.21 -29.74
N VAL A 128 -8.16 -12.53 -28.74
CA VAL A 128 -9.20 -13.10 -27.86
C VAL A 128 -10.60 -12.49 -28.08
N GLY A 129 -10.72 -11.50 -28.97
CA GLY A 129 -11.95 -10.74 -29.19
C GLY A 129 -12.08 -9.55 -28.21
N GLU A 130 -13.22 -8.90 -28.27
CA GLU A 130 -13.49 -7.65 -27.53
C GLU A 130 -13.35 -7.85 -26.01
N LEU A 131 -12.63 -6.95 -25.37
CA LEU A 131 -12.40 -6.89 -23.92
C LEU A 131 -12.99 -5.60 -23.35
N PRO A 132 -13.42 -5.61 -22.07
CA PRO A 132 -13.83 -4.38 -21.39
C PRO A 132 -12.70 -3.35 -21.41
N ARG A 133 -13.03 -2.07 -21.60
CA ARG A 133 -12.02 -1.01 -21.46
C ARG A 133 -11.60 -0.89 -19.99
N PRO A 134 -10.29 -0.63 -19.71
CA PRO A 134 -9.87 -0.28 -18.37
C PRO A 134 -10.70 0.89 -17.81
N ALA A 135 -11.28 0.70 -16.63
CA ALA A 135 -12.03 1.78 -15.99
C ALA A 135 -11.04 2.75 -15.33
N ALA A 136 -11.24 4.04 -15.58
CA ALA A 136 -10.47 5.09 -14.90
C ALA A 136 -10.76 5.03 -13.40
N ALA A 137 -9.72 5.23 -12.60
CA ALA A 137 -9.78 5.29 -11.14
C ALA A 137 -8.56 6.06 -10.61
N ASP A 138 -8.43 6.16 -9.30
CA ASP A 138 -7.19 6.68 -8.73
C ASP A 138 -5.98 5.79 -9.12
N PRO A 139 -4.77 6.37 -9.17
CA PRO A 139 -3.58 5.67 -9.70
C PRO A 139 -3.20 4.38 -8.94
N ASP A 140 -3.41 4.34 -7.62
CA ASP A 140 -3.11 3.16 -6.81
C ASP A 140 -4.08 2.02 -7.13
N THR A 141 -5.35 2.35 -7.36
CA THR A 141 -6.40 1.41 -7.78
C THR A 141 -6.15 0.88 -9.20
N GLU A 142 -5.83 1.75 -10.17
CA GLU A 142 -5.51 1.32 -11.54
C GLU A 142 -4.32 0.37 -11.55
N ARG A 143 -3.25 0.72 -10.82
CA ARG A 143 -2.06 -0.13 -10.70
C ARG A 143 -2.36 -1.45 -10.01
N HIS A 144 -3.13 -1.44 -8.93
CA HIS A 144 -3.52 -2.66 -8.23
C HIS A 144 -4.36 -3.59 -9.11
N ARG A 145 -5.35 -3.05 -9.84
CA ARG A 145 -6.17 -3.82 -10.80
C ARG A 145 -5.31 -4.44 -11.91
N PHE A 146 -4.40 -3.65 -12.47
CA PHE A 146 -3.47 -4.14 -13.48
C PHE A 146 -2.57 -5.27 -12.95
N HIS A 147 -1.93 -5.07 -11.79
CA HIS A 147 -1.08 -6.11 -11.18
C HIS A 147 -1.89 -7.37 -10.84
N THR A 148 -3.11 -7.22 -10.36
CA THR A 148 -4.02 -8.33 -10.08
C THR A 148 -4.41 -9.06 -11.37
N ALA A 149 -4.73 -8.33 -12.45
CA ALA A 149 -5.07 -8.95 -13.74
C ALA A 149 -3.92 -9.80 -14.32
N VAL A 150 -2.67 -9.30 -14.22
CA VAL A 150 -1.48 -10.09 -14.59
C VAL A 150 -1.36 -11.34 -13.73
N THR A 151 -1.52 -11.17 -12.42
CA THR A 151 -1.42 -12.28 -11.46
C THR A 151 -2.49 -13.34 -11.72
N ASP A 152 -3.74 -12.93 -11.90
CA ASP A 152 -4.87 -13.85 -12.13
C ASP A 152 -4.70 -14.64 -13.42
N LEU A 153 -4.19 -14.00 -14.49
CA LEU A 153 -3.86 -14.68 -15.73
C LEU A 153 -2.80 -15.77 -15.50
N LEU A 154 -1.68 -15.43 -14.83
CA LEU A 154 -0.62 -16.39 -14.56
C LEU A 154 -1.09 -17.53 -13.64
N VAL A 155 -1.88 -17.22 -12.62
CA VAL A 155 -2.50 -18.21 -11.74
C VAL A 155 -3.44 -19.11 -12.54
N GLY A 156 -4.31 -18.53 -13.37
CA GLY A 156 -5.24 -19.29 -14.22
C GLY A 156 -4.53 -20.31 -15.10
N ILE A 157 -3.47 -19.89 -15.80
CA ILE A 157 -2.66 -20.77 -16.64
C ILE A 157 -1.98 -21.86 -15.80
N SER A 158 -1.51 -21.55 -14.59
CA SER A 158 -0.89 -22.52 -13.70
C SER A 158 -1.84 -23.63 -13.23
N THR A 159 -3.16 -23.45 -13.40
CA THR A 159 -4.14 -24.51 -13.08
C THR A 159 -4.16 -25.62 -14.12
N GLU A 160 -3.85 -25.30 -15.38
CA GLU A 160 -3.83 -26.29 -16.49
C GLU A 160 -2.52 -27.09 -16.51
N ALA A 161 -1.37 -26.39 -16.38
CA ALA A 161 -0.05 -27.00 -16.29
C ALA A 161 0.84 -26.18 -15.32
N PRO A 162 1.85 -26.80 -14.67
CA PRO A 162 2.80 -26.05 -13.85
C PRO A 162 3.44 -24.91 -14.65
N LEU A 163 3.72 -23.78 -14.02
CA LEU A 163 4.22 -22.58 -14.68
C LEU A 163 5.57 -22.16 -14.10
N LEU A 164 6.58 -22.04 -14.97
CA LEU A 164 7.85 -21.39 -14.66
C LEU A 164 7.85 -20.01 -15.32
N VAL A 165 8.03 -18.96 -14.52
CA VAL A 165 8.25 -17.59 -14.99
C VAL A 165 9.70 -17.21 -14.71
N VAL A 166 10.43 -16.85 -15.74
CA VAL A 166 11.84 -16.46 -15.68
C VAL A 166 11.95 -14.96 -15.97
N LEU A 167 12.62 -14.22 -15.08
CA LEU A 167 12.99 -12.82 -15.27
C LEU A 167 14.51 -12.72 -15.17
N GLU A 168 15.18 -12.48 -16.30
CA GLU A 168 16.64 -12.36 -16.31
C GLU A 168 17.11 -10.92 -16.12
N ASP A 169 18.24 -10.80 -15.41
CA ASP A 169 18.97 -9.55 -15.18
C ASP A 169 18.13 -8.41 -14.57
N VAL A 170 17.27 -8.73 -13.55
CA VAL A 170 16.35 -7.77 -12.90
C VAL A 170 17.06 -6.58 -12.22
N HIS A 171 18.39 -6.55 -12.17
CA HIS A 171 19.15 -5.36 -11.79
C HIS A 171 19.06 -4.21 -12.81
N TRP A 172 18.54 -4.48 -14.01
CA TRP A 172 18.19 -3.49 -15.05
C TRP A 172 16.68 -3.21 -15.11
N ALA A 173 15.88 -3.86 -14.24
CA ALA A 173 14.45 -3.69 -14.26
C ALA A 173 14.04 -2.27 -13.84
N ASP A 174 13.03 -1.74 -14.50
CA ASP A 174 12.36 -0.51 -14.09
C ASP A 174 11.57 -0.71 -12.79
N ALA A 175 11.26 0.41 -12.10
CA ALA A 175 10.53 0.38 -10.83
C ALA A 175 9.16 -0.31 -10.94
N SER A 176 8.47 -0.17 -12.08
CA SER A 176 7.16 -0.77 -12.33
C SER A 176 7.24 -2.29 -12.44
N THR A 177 8.26 -2.80 -13.12
CA THR A 177 8.60 -4.24 -13.20
C THR A 177 8.88 -4.82 -11.81
N LEU A 178 9.67 -4.13 -10.98
CA LEU A 178 9.96 -4.55 -9.60
C LEU A 178 8.70 -4.57 -8.71
N GLN A 179 7.82 -3.57 -8.86
CA GLN A 179 6.55 -3.51 -8.14
C GLN A 179 5.61 -4.67 -8.51
N LEU A 180 5.48 -4.97 -9.81
CA LEU A 180 4.68 -6.12 -10.27
C LEU A 180 5.28 -7.44 -9.77
N THR A 181 6.60 -7.60 -9.81
CA THR A 181 7.31 -8.78 -9.28
C THR A 181 7.02 -8.96 -7.79
N ARG A 182 7.10 -7.88 -7.00
CA ARG A 182 6.76 -7.88 -5.58
C ARG A 182 5.30 -8.26 -5.34
N HIS A 183 4.38 -7.72 -6.14
CA HIS A 183 2.95 -8.06 -6.06
C HIS A 183 2.73 -9.55 -6.35
N LEU A 184 3.32 -10.08 -7.42
CA LEU A 184 3.19 -11.48 -7.82
C LEU A 184 3.76 -12.43 -6.75
N VAL A 185 4.88 -12.09 -6.12
CA VAL A 185 5.47 -12.89 -5.05
C VAL A 185 4.62 -12.85 -3.78
N ARG A 186 3.93 -11.76 -3.47
CA ARG A 186 3.10 -11.61 -2.27
C ARG A 186 1.69 -12.18 -2.41
N SER A 187 1.15 -12.29 -3.62
CA SER A 187 -0.22 -12.74 -3.82
C SER A 187 -0.37 -14.19 -3.32
N GLY A 188 -1.01 -14.41 -2.19
CA GLY A 188 -1.08 -15.68 -1.45
C GLY A 188 -1.87 -16.81 -2.11
N ALA A 189 -2.13 -16.76 -3.43
CA ALA A 189 -2.88 -17.77 -4.17
C ALA A 189 -2.11 -19.09 -4.24
N ALA A 190 -2.81 -20.19 -4.05
CA ALA A 190 -2.30 -21.55 -4.27
C ALA A 190 -2.10 -21.78 -5.79
N ALA A 191 -0.99 -21.36 -6.33
CA ALA A 191 -0.63 -21.51 -7.75
C ALA A 191 0.52 -22.50 -7.92
N ARG A 192 0.43 -23.37 -8.92
CA ARG A 192 1.53 -24.25 -9.32
C ARG A 192 2.56 -23.47 -10.15
N MET A 193 3.17 -22.46 -9.52
CA MET A 193 4.04 -21.49 -10.18
C MET A 193 5.37 -21.31 -9.43
N LEU A 194 6.46 -21.29 -10.20
CA LEU A 194 7.80 -20.91 -9.76
C LEU A 194 8.24 -19.64 -10.51
N LEU A 195 8.50 -18.57 -9.78
CA LEU A 195 9.15 -17.38 -10.33
C LEU A 195 10.66 -17.45 -10.08
N VAL A 196 11.46 -17.35 -11.13
CA VAL A 196 12.93 -17.30 -11.03
C VAL A 196 13.43 -15.95 -11.53
N ALA A 197 14.14 -15.21 -10.69
CA ALA A 197 14.76 -13.94 -11.08
C ALA A 197 16.28 -14.01 -10.91
N THR A 198 17.03 -13.51 -11.90
CA THR A 198 18.50 -13.43 -11.85
C THR A 198 18.96 -11.97 -11.72
N PHE A 199 20.00 -11.74 -10.92
CA PHE A 199 20.57 -10.41 -10.73
C PHE A 199 22.05 -10.46 -10.38
N ARG A 200 22.73 -9.29 -10.42
CA ARG A 200 24.12 -9.14 -10.00
C ARG A 200 24.19 -8.75 -8.53
N ASP A 201 25.16 -9.33 -7.82
CA ASP A 201 25.33 -9.15 -6.35
C ASP A 201 26.36 -8.04 -6.02
N ALA A 202 26.98 -7.40 -7.01
CA ALA A 202 27.94 -6.33 -6.77
C ALA A 202 27.24 -5.05 -6.28
N GLU A 203 27.69 -4.47 -5.14
CA GLU A 203 27.10 -3.26 -4.54
C GLU A 203 26.96 -2.09 -5.52
N ALA A 204 27.86 -1.98 -6.50
CA ALA A 204 27.82 -0.94 -7.53
C ALA A 204 26.71 -1.13 -8.57
N ASP A 205 26.16 -2.34 -8.71
CA ASP A 205 25.12 -2.66 -9.71
C ASP A 205 23.71 -2.73 -9.09
N VAL A 206 23.57 -2.57 -7.76
CA VAL A 206 22.28 -2.65 -7.07
C VAL A 206 21.71 -1.24 -6.90
N GLN A 207 20.69 -0.91 -7.68
CA GLN A 207 19.92 0.32 -7.52
C GLN A 207 19.11 0.28 -6.21
N THR A 208 18.81 1.45 -5.65
CA THR A 208 18.05 1.57 -4.39
C THR A 208 16.70 0.86 -4.46
N GLU A 209 15.99 1.03 -5.59
CA GLU A 209 14.68 0.40 -5.84
C GLU A 209 14.75 -1.13 -5.85
N LEU A 210 15.81 -1.69 -6.44
CA LEU A 210 16.04 -3.14 -6.40
C LEU A 210 16.35 -3.62 -4.99
N ALA A 211 17.18 -2.88 -4.23
CA ALA A 211 17.51 -3.23 -2.86
C ALA A 211 16.27 -3.31 -1.98
N ASP A 212 15.40 -2.31 -2.07
CA ASP A 212 14.13 -2.27 -1.34
C ASP A 212 13.19 -3.40 -1.76
N ALA A 213 13.08 -3.66 -3.07
CA ALA A 213 12.26 -4.75 -3.58
C ALA A 213 12.77 -6.12 -3.09
N LEU A 214 14.09 -6.32 -3.09
CA LEU A 214 14.70 -7.56 -2.61
C LEU A 214 14.49 -7.79 -1.12
N VAL A 215 14.57 -6.76 -0.28
CA VAL A 215 14.30 -6.85 1.17
C VAL A 215 12.89 -7.35 1.41
N ASP A 216 11.92 -6.80 0.70
CA ASP A 216 10.51 -7.18 0.81
C ASP A 216 10.26 -8.61 0.32
N VAL A 217 10.85 -8.97 -0.83
CA VAL A 217 10.71 -10.31 -1.41
C VAL A 217 11.35 -11.37 -0.50
N TYR A 218 12.53 -11.10 0.08
CA TYR A 218 13.20 -12.03 1.00
C TYR A 218 12.44 -12.29 2.30
N ARG A 219 11.60 -11.36 2.73
CA ARG A 219 10.73 -11.54 3.91
C ARG A 219 9.49 -12.37 3.62
N THR A 220 9.21 -12.62 2.34
CA THR A 220 8.03 -13.38 1.93
C THR A 220 8.31 -14.88 2.04
N GLU A 221 7.38 -15.63 2.62
CA GLU A 221 7.47 -17.09 2.74
C GLU A 221 7.50 -17.75 1.36
N GLY A 222 8.29 -18.82 1.23
CA GLY A 222 8.42 -19.55 -0.03
C GLY A 222 9.42 -18.98 -1.04
N VAL A 223 10.31 -18.06 -0.62
CA VAL A 223 11.38 -17.50 -1.45
C VAL A 223 12.71 -18.18 -1.13
N ALA A 224 13.35 -18.77 -2.15
CA ALA A 224 14.69 -19.34 -2.07
C ALA A 224 15.74 -18.34 -2.54
N ARG A 225 16.86 -18.25 -1.82
CA ARG A 225 18.04 -17.48 -2.23
C ARG A 225 19.15 -18.41 -2.67
N ILE A 226 19.65 -18.19 -3.88
CA ILE A 226 20.76 -18.97 -4.46
C ILE A 226 21.84 -17.98 -4.86
N ARG A 227 23.05 -18.18 -4.36
CA ARG A 227 24.24 -17.44 -4.79
C ARG A 227 25.14 -18.34 -5.60
N LEU A 228 25.57 -17.87 -6.79
CA LEU A 228 26.51 -18.57 -7.65
C LEU A 228 27.90 -17.99 -7.45
N ASP A 229 28.71 -18.72 -6.75
CA ASP A 229 30.16 -18.46 -6.64
C ASP A 229 30.92 -19.03 -7.86
N GLY A 230 32.23 -18.85 -7.94
CA GLY A 230 33.06 -19.47 -8.96
C GLY A 230 32.96 -21.02 -8.96
N LEU A 231 33.16 -21.65 -10.12
CA LEU A 231 33.21 -23.11 -10.23
C LEU A 231 34.38 -23.65 -9.39
N SER A 232 34.09 -24.67 -8.61
CA SER A 232 35.08 -25.36 -7.83
C SER A 232 36.04 -26.17 -8.76
N LYS A 233 37.22 -26.58 -8.21
CA LYS A 233 38.16 -27.41 -8.94
C LYS A 233 37.51 -28.70 -9.47
N ALA A 234 36.62 -29.31 -8.68
CA ALA A 234 35.89 -30.51 -9.10
C ALA A 234 34.95 -30.25 -10.28
N GLU A 235 34.23 -29.15 -10.27
CA GLU A 235 33.31 -28.73 -11.34
C GLU A 235 34.07 -28.35 -12.62
N ILE A 236 35.24 -27.70 -12.50
CA ILE A 236 36.16 -27.43 -13.62
C ILE A 236 36.66 -28.74 -14.23
N THR A 237 37.04 -29.72 -13.38
CA THR A 237 37.47 -31.05 -13.83
C THR A 237 36.33 -31.76 -14.62
N GLU A 238 35.11 -31.68 -14.11
CA GLU A 238 33.92 -32.19 -14.79
C GLU A 238 33.65 -31.50 -16.12
N PHE A 239 33.77 -30.16 -16.16
CA PHE A 239 33.62 -29.39 -17.39
C PHE A 239 34.63 -29.84 -18.44
N VAL A 240 35.93 -29.92 -18.10
CA VAL A 240 36.97 -30.34 -19.07
C VAL A 240 36.74 -31.76 -19.53
N ARG A 241 36.37 -32.68 -18.64
CA ARG A 241 36.04 -34.07 -19.01
C ARG A 241 34.89 -34.15 -20.00
N LEU A 242 33.82 -33.40 -19.80
CA LEU A 242 32.68 -33.35 -20.72
C LEU A 242 33.05 -32.66 -22.04
N ALA A 243 33.86 -31.63 -22.00
CA ALA A 243 34.24 -30.86 -23.19
C ALA A 243 35.34 -31.56 -24.05
N ALA A 244 36.26 -32.29 -23.40
CA ALA A 244 37.36 -33.02 -24.10
C ALA A 244 37.00 -34.48 -24.43
N GLY A 245 35.98 -35.04 -23.74
CA GLY A 245 35.66 -36.49 -23.82
C GLY A 245 36.66 -37.41 -23.07
N VAL A 246 37.63 -36.83 -22.39
CA VAL A 246 38.70 -37.53 -21.61
C VAL A 246 38.95 -36.78 -20.29
N ASP A 247 39.47 -37.48 -19.28
CA ASP A 247 39.77 -36.86 -18.00
C ASP A 247 40.93 -35.86 -18.08
N PRO A 248 40.84 -34.65 -17.46
CA PRO A 248 41.94 -33.69 -17.44
C PRO A 248 43.00 -34.11 -16.41
N SER A 249 44.28 -33.73 -16.68
CA SER A 249 45.34 -33.80 -15.66
C SER A 249 45.02 -32.84 -14.51
N PRO A 250 45.42 -33.18 -13.27
CA PRO A 250 45.21 -32.32 -12.09
C PRO A 250 45.76 -30.91 -12.25
N ASP A 251 46.87 -30.78 -13.00
CA ASP A 251 47.55 -29.50 -13.26
C ASP A 251 46.75 -28.63 -14.26
N LEU A 252 46.10 -29.24 -15.26
CA LEU A 252 45.26 -28.54 -16.23
C LEU A 252 44.03 -27.92 -15.52
N SER A 253 43.30 -28.71 -14.71
CA SER A 253 42.14 -28.20 -13.96
C SER A 253 42.54 -27.15 -12.91
N ALA A 254 43.71 -27.29 -12.27
CA ALA A 254 44.21 -26.29 -11.33
C ALA A 254 44.57 -24.97 -12.05
N ALA A 255 45.28 -25.05 -13.18
CA ALA A 255 45.66 -23.91 -13.96
C ALA A 255 44.44 -23.11 -14.48
N ILE A 256 43.42 -23.82 -15.02
CA ILE A 256 42.17 -23.17 -15.45
C ILE A 256 41.50 -22.48 -14.25
N GLY A 257 41.46 -23.13 -13.10
CA GLY A 257 40.85 -22.55 -11.90
C GLY A 257 41.56 -21.30 -11.39
N GLU A 258 42.89 -21.33 -11.32
CA GLU A 258 43.72 -20.19 -10.88
C GLU A 258 43.63 -19.00 -11.84
N LEU A 259 43.65 -19.23 -13.15
CA LEU A 259 43.58 -18.18 -14.16
C LEU A 259 42.20 -17.53 -14.31
N THR A 260 41.13 -18.28 -14.02
CA THR A 260 39.77 -17.82 -14.22
C THR A 260 39.04 -17.41 -12.92
N GLY A 261 39.66 -17.73 -11.76
CA GLY A 261 38.97 -17.62 -10.46
C GLY A 261 37.72 -18.46 -10.38
N GLY A 262 37.58 -19.47 -11.27
CA GLY A 262 36.37 -20.30 -11.41
C GLY A 262 35.19 -19.62 -12.11
N ASN A 263 35.34 -18.41 -12.66
CA ASN A 263 34.27 -17.76 -13.41
C ASN A 263 33.88 -18.61 -14.64
N ALA A 264 32.63 -19.06 -14.70
CA ALA A 264 32.18 -20.04 -15.70
C ALA A 264 32.37 -19.56 -17.15
N PHE A 265 32.18 -18.27 -17.41
CA PHE A 265 32.43 -17.68 -18.73
C PHE A 265 33.94 -17.74 -19.07
N LEU A 266 34.80 -17.32 -18.15
CA LEU A 266 36.24 -17.36 -18.36
C LEU A 266 36.76 -18.79 -18.51
N VAL A 267 36.23 -19.75 -17.78
CA VAL A 267 36.54 -21.18 -17.91
C VAL A 267 36.27 -21.68 -19.35
N THR A 268 35.06 -21.37 -19.87
CA THR A 268 34.70 -21.76 -21.24
C THR A 268 35.53 -21.07 -22.30
N GLU A 269 35.83 -19.81 -22.11
CA GLU A 269 36.64 -19.01 -23.06
C GLU A 269 38.10 -19.44 -23.06
N LEU A 270 38.70 -19.62 -21.88
CA LEU A 270 40.06 -20.11 -21.78
C LEU A 270 40.20 -21.52 -22.37
N TRP A 271 39.21 -22.40 -22.09
CA TRP A 271 39.22 -23.74 -22.71
C TRP A 271 39.22 -23.70 -24.22
N ARG A 272 38.38 -22.85 -24.83
CA ARG A 272 38.33 -22.65 -26.28
C ARG A 272 39.66 -22.15 -26.86
N GLU A 273 40.28 -21.16 -26.19
CA GLU A 273 41.55 -20.62 -26.59
C GLU A 273 42.69 -21.66 -26.48
N LEU A 274 42.69 -22.48 -25.44
CA LEU A 274 43.65 -23.56 -25.28
C LEU A 274 43.54 -24.61 -26.41
N LEU A 275 42.32 -24.88 -26.90
CA LEU A 275 42.07 -25.76 -28.06
C LEU A 275 42.55 -25.11 -29.37
N ASP A 276 42.13 -23.84 -29.60
CA ASP A 276 42.46 -23.11 -30.85
C ASP A 276 43.95 -22.91 -31.06
N THR A 277 44.70 -22.68 -29.98
CA THR A 277 46.13 -22.48 -29.97
C THR A 277 46.96 -23.79 -29.93
N GLY A 278 46.29 -24.95 -29.77
CA GLY A 278 46.95 -26.21 -29.56
C GLY A 278 47.76 -26.30 -28.25
N ALA A 279 47.44 -25.46 -27.29
CA ALA A 279 48.10 -25.44 -26.00
C ALA A 279 47.64 -26.59 -25.07
N VAL A 280 46.60 -27.32 -25.46
CA VAL A 280 46.09 -28.53 -24.81
C VAL A 280 46.15 -29.71 -25.77
N ASP A 281 46.69 -30.82 -25.32
CA ASP A 281 46.64 -32.11 -26.03
C ASP A 281 45.43 -32.92 -25.50
N VAL A 282 44.40 -33.09 -26.34
CA VAL A 282 43.21 -33.90 -26.07
C VAL A 282 43.25 -35.25 -26.82
N GLY A 283 44.29 -35.53 -27.62
CA GLY A 283 44.44 -36.78 -28.41
C GLY A 283 44.93 -37.95 -27.55
N SER A 284 45.31 -37.75 -26.31
CA SER A 284 45.80 -38.76 -25.37
C SER A 284 44.68 -39.24 -24.42
N ALA A 285 44.88 -40.32 -23.67
CA ALA A 285 43.88 -40.81 -22.68
C ALA A 285 43.59 -39.82 -21.52
N VAL A 286 44.38 -38.74 -21.41
CA VAL A 286 44.21 -37.69 -20.42
C VAL A 286 44.51 -36.34 -21.09
N ALA A 287 43.61 -35.36 -20.98
CA ALA A 287 43.86 -34.02 -21.49
C ALA A 287 44.96 -33.33 -20.66
N ARG A 288 45.99 -32.79 -21.33
CA ARG A 288 47.17 -32.19 -20.67
C ARG A 288 47.56 -30.88 -21.33
N LEU A 289 48.20 -30.00 -20.57
CA LEU A 289 48.85 -28.82 -21.13
C LEU A 289 50.04 -29.23 -22.01
N ALA A 290 50.04 -28.78 -23.24
CA ALA A 290 51.14 -29.00 -24.19
C ALA A 290 52.31 -28.03 -23.96
N ARG A 291 52.08 -26.91 -23.24
CA ARG A 291 53.05 -25.87 -22.87
C ARG A 291 52.86 -25.45 -21.41
N PRO A 292 53.92 -24.97 -20.71
CA PRO A 292 53.79 -24.42 -19.37
C PRO A 292 52.81 -23.21 -19.32
N VAL A 293 52.03 -23.13 -18.21
CA VAL A 293 51.03 -22.02 -17.97
C VAL A 293 51.68 -20.65 -18.11
N ALA A 294 52.95 -20.50 -17.70
CA ALA A 294 53.68 -19.22 -17.76
C ALA A 294 53.97 -18.72 -19.19
N GLU A 295 53.90 -19.61 -20.19
CA GLU A 295 54.10 -19.27 -21.63
C GLU A 295 52.77 -19.02 -22.34
N LEU A 296 51.65 -19.30 -21.68
CA LEU A 296 50.32 -18.98 -22.15
C LEU A 296 50.11 -17.50 -21.82
N GLY A 297 50.18 -16.61 -22.80
CA GLY A 297 49.85 -15.17 -22.65
C GLY A 297 48.38 -14.98 -22.28
N THR A 298 47.97 -15.51 -21.14
CA THR A 298 46.54 -15.61 -20.73
C THR A 298 46.01 -14.29 -20.22
N PRO A 299 44.91 -13.80 -20.79
CA PRO A 299 44.28 -12.61 -20.33
C PRO A 299 43.72 -12.83 -18.89
N THR A 300 44.02 -11.89 -18.01
CA THR A 300 43.59 -11.94 -16.59
C THR A 300 42.19 -11.40 -16.38
N THR A 301 41.59 -10.80 -17.41
CA THR A 301 40.27 -10.20 -17.35
C THR A 301 39.39 -10.56 -18.54
N VAL A 302 38.09 -10.61 -18.34
CA VAL A 302 37.08 -10.79 -19.43
C VAL A 302 37.29 -9.80 -20.55
N ARG A 303 37.63 -8.56 -20.21
CA ARG A 303 37.88 -7.48 -21.17
C ARG A 303 39.05 -7.80 -22.13
N GLU A 304 40.12 -8.40 -21.63
CA GLU A 304 41.30 -8.80 -22.41
C GLU A 304 40.95 -9.94 -23.39
N VAL A 305 40.22 -10.97 -22.95
CA VAL A 305 39.76 -12.07 -23.81
C VAL A 305 38.94 -11.54 -24.97
N VAL A 306 37.95 -10.72 -24.69
CA VAL A 306 37.07 -10.14 -25.71
C VAL A 306 37.89 -9.22 -26.66
N SER A 307 38.80 -8.41 -26.11
CA SER A 307 39.64 -7.50 -26.92
C SER A 307 40.55 -8.25 -27.88
N GLN A 308 41.14 -9.37 -27.48
CA GLN A 308 41.94 -10.24 -28.35
C GLN A 308 41.12 -10.84 -29.51
N ARG A 309 39.88 -11.27 -29.27
CA ARG A 309 38.98 -11.77 -30.30
C ARG A 309 38.59 -10.68 -31.29
N LEU A 310 38.20 -9.51 -30.79
CA LEU A 310 37.86 -8.35 -31.63
C LEU A 310 39.06 -7.93 -32.53
N ALA A 311 40.29 -8.10 -32.03
CA ALA A 311 41.50 -7.81 -32.82
C ALA A 311 41.78 -8.79 -33.96
N ARG A 312 41.14 -9.99 -33.95
CA ARG A 312 41.27 -11.01 -35.02
C ARG A 312 40.25 -10.81 -36.15
N LEU A 313 39.19 -10.01 -35.90
CA LEU A 313 38.14 -9.75 -36.87
C LEU A 313 38.55 -8.72 -37.92
N SER A 314 37.94 -8.81 -39.09
CA SER A 314 38.05 -7.80 -40.16
C SER A 314 37.57 -6.42 -39.64
N PRO A 315 38.05 -5.32 -40.26
CA PRO A 315 37.54 -3.99 -39.94
C PRO A 315 36.04 -3.87 -40.16
N GLU A 316 35.48 -4.52 -41.16
CA GLU A 316 34.07 -4.59 -41.51
C GLU A 316 33.24 -5.31 -40.42
N ALA A 317 33.74 -6.42 -39.93
CA ALA A 317 33.10 -7.15 -38.81
C ALA A 317 33.13 -6.35 -37.52
N ASN A 318 34.22 -5.65 -37.21
CA ASN A 318 34.28 -4.73 -36.09
C ASN A 318 33.28 -3.55 -36.19
N GLU A 319 33.07 -3.01 -37.41
CA GLU A 319 32.08 -1.97 -37.66
C GLU A 319 30.65 -2.47 -37.48
N VAL A 320 30.33 -3.64 -38.06
CA VAL A 320 29.02 -4.30 -37.89
C VAL A 320 28.73 -4.59 -36.40
N LEU A 321 29.73 -5.12 -35.67
CA LEU A 321 29.59 -5.34 -34.20
C LEU A 321 29.41 -4.04 -33.43
N ALA A 322 30.04 -2.93 -33.84
CA ALA A 322 29.86 -1.64 -33.20
C ALA A 322 28.43 -1.13 -33.37
N LEU A 323 27.86 -1.23 -34.59
CA LEU A 323 26.45 -0.91 -34.83
C LEU A 323 25.51 -1.78 -34.01
N ALA A 324 25.72 -3.09 -34.04
CA ALA A 324 24.93 -4.05 -33.28
C ALA A 324 25.00 -3.80 -31.75
N ALA A 325 26.19 -3.54 -31.21
CA ALA A 325 26.40 -3.32 -29.78
C ALA A 325 25.70 -2.08 -29.23
N VAL A 326 25.56 -1.04 -30.06
CA VAL A 326 24.81 0.18 -29.70
C VAL A 326 23.31 -0.02 -29.90
N ALA A 327 22.87 -0.83 -30.88
CA ALA A 327 21.48 -1.10 -31.13
C ALA A 327 20.81 -1.87 -29.99
N GLY A 328 21.53 -2.80 -29.35
CA GLY A 328 21.02 -3.56 -28.22
C GLY A 328 21.74 -4.89 -27.99
N GLY A 329 21.21 -5.70 -27.07
CA GLY A 329 21.69 -7.07 -26.81
C GLY A 329 21.29 -8.06 -27.92
N GLU A 330 20.16 -7.82 -28.54
CA GLU A 330 19.57 -8.52 -29.67
C GLU A 330 19.28 -7.52 -30.82
N PHE A 331 19.45 -7.94 -32.05
CA PHE A 331 19.21 -7.09 -33.23
C PHE A 331 18.81 -7.91 -34.48
N GLU A 332 17.95 -7.32 -35.32
CA GLU A 332 17.60 -7.87 -36.62
C GLU A 332 18.68 -7.53 -37.66
N LEU A 333 19.04 -8.47 -38.49
CA LEU A 333 20.02 -8.27 -39.57
C LEU A 333 19.65 -7.09 -40.49
N ASP A 334 18.34 -6.95 -40.76
CA ASP A 334 17.85 -5.87 -41.64
C ASP A 334 18.09 -4.46 -41.04
N MET A 335 18.11 -4.31 -39.73
CA MET A 335 18.50 -3.06 -39.07
C MET A 335 19.96 -2.74 -39.31
N VAL A 336 20.87 -3.71 -39.18
CA VAL A 336 22.31 -3.51 -39.44
C VAL A 336 22.56 -3.20 -40.91
N ARG A 337 21.87 -3.88 -41.83
CA ARG A 337 21.97 -3.59 -43.28
C ARG A 337 21.58 -2.14 -43.62
N ARG A 338 20.58 -1.61 -42.98
CA ARG A 338 20.12 -0.22 -43.18
C ARG A 338 21.08 0.81 -42.58
N THR A 339 21.87 0.43 -41.58
CA THR A 339 22.75 1.35 -40.85
C THR A 339 24.22 1.25 -41.28
N ALA A 340 24.65 0.13 -41.83
CA ALA A 340 26.02 -0.07 -42.25
C ALA A 340 26.32 0.69 -43.56
N PHE A 341 27.50 1.28 -43.65
CA PHE A 341 27.98 1.95 -44.85
C PHE A 341 28.72 0.99 -45.81
N VAL A 342 28.44 -0.31 -45.71
CA VAL A 342 29.02 -1.36 -46.53
C VAL A 342 27.94 -2.13 -47.29
N PRO A 343 28.24 -2.78 -48.43
CA PRO A 343 27.28 -3.57 -49.20
C PRO A 343 26.69 -4.73 -48.36
N ASP A 344 25.43 -5.13 -48.60
CA ASP A 344 24.73 -6.19 -47.93
C ASP A 344 25.50 -7.52 -47.86
N ALA A 345 26.23 -7.88 -48.91
CA ALA A 345 27.06 -9.07 -48.94
C ALA A 345 28.19 -9.03 -47.90
N VAL A 346 28.78 -7.85 -47.68
CA VAL A 346 29.85 -7.65 -46.70
C VAL A 346 29.28 -7.68 -45.27
N VAL A 347 28.06 -7.17 -45.08
CA VAL A 347 27.35 -7.29 -43.76
C VAL A 347 27.12 -8.77 -43.40
N LEU A 348 26.71 -9.59 -44.35
CA LEU A 348 26.52 -11.02 -44.13
C LEU A 348 27.83 -11.73 -43.78
N GLU A 349 28.91 -11.49 -44.57
CA GLU A 349 30.24 -12.06 -44.30
C GLU A 349 30.74 -11.64 -42.93
N ALA A 350 30.53 -10.37 -42.53
CA ALA A 350 30.91 -9.83 -41.24
C ALA A 350 30.14 -10.46 -40.07
N VAL A 351 28.83 -10.71 -40.23
CA VAL A 351 28.03 -11.40 -39.25
C VAL A 351 28.44 -12.87 -39.12
N ASP A 352 28.63 -13.57 -40.26
CA ASP A 352 29.11 -14.96 -40.26
C ASP A 352 30.47 -15.07 -39.58
N GLU A 353 31.41 -14.17 -39.85
CA GLU A 353 32.72 -14.08 -39.20
C GLU A 353 32.54 -13.90 -37.65
N ALA A 354 31.61 -13.07 -37.22
CA ALA A 354 31.34 -12.82 -35.79
C ALA A 354 30.67 -14.04 -35.11
N VAL A 355 29.82 -14.75 -35.82
CA VAL A 355 29.21 -16.02 -35.37
C VAL A 355 30.24 -17.12 -35.24
N ASP A 356 31.09 -17.31 -36.28
CA ASP A 356 32.19 -18.32 -36.31
C ASP A 356 33.18 -18.08 -35.16
N ASN A 357 33.43 -16.82 -34.81
CA ASN A 357 34.27 -16.45 -33.66
C ASN A 357 33.52 -16.49 -32.32
N GLY A 358 32.25 -16.89 -32.31
CA GLY A 358 31.46 -17.05 -31.10
C GLY A 358 31.15 -15.75 -30.35
N LEU A 359 31.15 -14.62 -31.06
CA LEU A 359 30.77 -13.30 -30.50
C LEU A 359 29.29 -13.04 -30.69
N LEU A 360 28.69 -13.59 -31.76
CA LEU A 360 27.26 -13.55 -32.00
C LEU A 360 26.67 -14.96 -32.01
N VAL A 361 25.36 -15.06 -31.79
CA VAL A 361 24.55 -16.29 -31.87
C VAL A 361 23.29 -15.95 -32.67
N GLU A 362 22.95 -16.79 -33.65
CA GLU A 362 21.72 -16.68 -34.43
C GLU A 362 20.51 -17.06 -33.57
N GLU A 363 19.46 -16.23 -33.56
CA GLU A 363 18.21 -16.49 -32.88
C GLU A 363 17.23 -17.23 -33.79
N PRO A 364 16.64 -18.36 -33.33
CA PRO A 364 15.67 -19.10 -34.13
C PRO A 364 14.35 -18.32 -34.21
N GLY A 365 13.97 -17.86 -35.42
CA GLY A 365 12.76 -17.09 -35.62
C GLY A 365 12.40 -16.93 -37.10
N PRO A 366 11.26 -16.27 -37.40
CA PRO A 366 10.84 -16.00 -38.78
C PRO A 366 11.67 -14.89 -39.45
N ARG A 367 12.44 -14.12 -38.68
CA ARG A 367 13.38 -13.08 -39.15
C ARG A 367 14.78 -13.47 -38.76
N LEU A 368 15.74 -13.06 -39.53
CA LEU A 368 17.16 -13.22 -39.20
C LEU A 368 17.54 -12.25 -38.10
N ALA A 369 17.57 -12.74 -36.88
CA ALA A 369 17.96 -11.98 -35.70
C ALA A 369 19.21 -12.62 -35.07
N TYR A 370 20.04 -11.79 -34.48
CA TYR A 370 21.29 -12.18 -33.83
C TYR A 370 21.36 -11.51 -32.46
N ARG A 371 22.04 -12.17 -31.54
CA ARG A 371 22.36 -11.58 -30.25
C ARG A 371 23.82 -11.78 -29.88
N PHE A 372 24.33 -10.92 -29.04
CA PHE A 372 25.66 -11.14 -28.45
C PHE A 372 25.68 -12.43 -27.64
N ALA A 373 26.73 -13.25 -27.87
CA ALA A 373 26.90 -14.50 -27.11
C ALA A 373 26.93 -14.27 -25.58
N HIS A 374 27.40 -13.09 -25.18
CA HIS A 374 27.40 -12.64 -23.78
C HIS A 374 27.39 -11.11 -23.70
N GLU A 375 26.69 -10.55 -22.72
CA GLU A 375 26.61 -9.10 -22.46
C GLU A 375 28.01 -8.45 -22.28
N LEU A 376 28.94 -9.19 -21.68
CA LEU A 376 30.33 -8.72 -21.56
C LEU A 376 31.02 -8.46 -22.89
N VAL A 377 30.66 -9.20 -23.95
CA VAL A 377 31.15 -8.97 -25.32
C VAL A 377 30.64 -7.64 -25.85
N ARG A 378 29.31 -7.41 -25.73
CA ARG A 378 28.66 -6.16 -26.14
C ARG A 378 29.27 -4.96 -25.43
N ARG A 379 29.44 -5.04 -24.09
CA ARG A 379 30.10 -3.98 -23.29
C ARG A 379 31.52 -3.72 -23.71
N ALA A 380 32.31 -4.75 -24.02
CA ALA A 380 33.69 -4.57 -24.47
C ALA A 380 33.76 -3.87 -25.85
N VAL A 381 32.86 -4.22 -26.78
CA VAL A 381 32.70 -3.51 -28.07
C VAL A 381 32.35 -2.04 -27.83
N THR A 382 31.29 -1.79 -27.06
CA THR A 382 30.79 -0.43 -26.78
C THR A 382 31.85 0.45 -26.08
N ALA A 383 32.68 -0.15 -25.19
CA ALA A 383 33.72 0.57 -24.45
C ALA A 383 34.87 1.06 -25.33
N ARG A 384 35.05 0.51 -26.54
CA ARG A 384 36.08 0.94 -27.50
C ARG A 384 35.65 2.16 -28.34
N LEU A 385 34.33 2.48 -28.31
CA LEU A 385 33.79 3.57 -29.11
C LEU A 385 33.99 4.91 -28.39
N SER A 386 34.39 5.95 -29.09
CA SER A 386 34.39 7.33 -28.60
C SER A 386 32.96 7.82 -28.39
N ALA A 387 32.76 8.83 -27.53
CA ALA A 387 31.45 9.43 -27.29
C ALA A 387 30.80 9.93 -28.60
N SER A 388 31.56 10.59 -29.46
CA SER A 388 31.07 11.07 -30.76
C SER A 388 30.62 9.92 -31.66
N ARG A 389 31.43 8.84 -31.76
CA ARG A 389 31.10 7.69 -32.60
C ARG A 389 29.85 6.97 -32.08
N LYS A 390 29.68 6.87 -30.74
CA LYS A 390 28.43 6.34 -30.13
C LYS A 390 27.24 7.19 -30.55
N ALA A 391 27.31 8.51 -30.40
CA ALA A 391 26.23 9.41 -30.75
C ALA A 391 25.84 9.31 -32.24
N GLU A 392 26.83 9.20 -33.17
CA GLU A 392 26.56 8.96 -34.58
C GLU A 392 25.82 7.64 -34.80
N ILE A 393 26.27 6.55 -34.17
CA ILE A 393 25.63 5.23 -34.30
C ILE A 393 24.21 5.27 -33.75
N HIS A 394 24.01 5.92 -32.58
CA HIS A 394 22.67 6.09 -32.05
C HIS A 394 21.73 6.80 -33.02
N LEU A 395 22.23 7.82 -33.77
CA LEU A 395 21.43 8.50 -34.78
C LEU A 395 21.05 7.55 -35.92
N LEU A 396 22.01 6.79 -36.44
CA LEU A 396 21.78 5.82 -37.52
C LEU A 396 20.76 4.75 -37.11
N VAL A 397 20.92 4.19 -35.92
CA VAL A 397 19.97 3.19 -35.37
C VAL A 397 18.58 3.80 -35.21
N ALA A 398 18.46 5.02 -34.65
CA ALA A 398 17.20 5.70 -34.53
C ALA A 398 16.49 5.92 -35.89
N GLU A 399 17.23 6.35 -36.91
CA GLU A 399 16.68 6.55 -38.26
C GLU A 399 16.28 5.24 -38.94
N ALA A 400 17.04 4.18 -38.73
CA ALA A 400 16.69 2.84 -39.23
C ALA A 400 15.42 2.29 -38.55
N LEU A 401 15.29 2.48 -37.23
CA LEU A 401 14.08 2.09 -36.47
C LEU A 401 12.86 2.90 -36.92
N ALA A 402 13.03 4.22 -37.12
CA ALA A 402 11.95 5.10 -37.56
C ALA A 402 11.46 4.77 -38.99
N SER A 403 12.39 4.39 -39.91
CA SER A 403 12.03 4.07 -41.30
C SER A 403 11.43 2.67 -41.45
N GLY A 404 11.76 1.74 -40.60
CA GLY A 404 11.23 0.36 -40.59
C GLY A 404 9.92 0.16 -39.81
N ARG A 405 9.26 1.23 -39.45
CA ARG A 405 8.08 1.23 -38.56
C ARG A 405 6.92 0.38 -39.13
N PRO A 406 6.52 -0.72 -38.49
CA PRO A 406 5.26 -1.37 -38.81
C PRO A 406 4.08 -0.48 -38.40
N GLU A 407 2.94 -0.62 -39.05
CA GLU A 407 1.71 0.06 -38.64
C GLU A 407 1.32 -0.40 -37.22
N GLY A 408 1.58 0.48 -36.24
CA GLY A 408 1.33 0.25 -34.83
C GLY A 408 2.51 0.72 -33.97
N ASP A 409 2.26 1.67 -33.05
CA ASP A 409 3.28 2.20 -32.14
C ASP A 409 3.57 1.20 -31.01
N SER A 410 4.42 0.20 -31.28
CA SER A 410 4.91 -0.68 -30.21
C SER A 410 5.66 0.17 -29.17
N ARG A 411 5.33 0.01 -27.88
CA ARG A 411 5.98 0.71 -26.77
C ARG A 411 7.47 0.52 -26.72
N ALA A 412 7.93 -0.69 -26.99
CA ALA A 412 9.35 -1.00 -27.06
C ALA A 412 10.06 -0.18 -28.15
N VAL A 413 9.41 -0.01 -29.31
CA VAL A 413 9.95 0.82 -30.39
C VAL A 413 9.98 2.29 -30.02
N LEU A 414 8.93 2.81 -29.36
CA LEU A 414 8.92 4.21 -28.88
C LEU A 414 10.01 4.45 -27.83
N ALA A 415 10.19 3.53 -26.87
CA ALA A 415 11.24 3.62 -25.87
C ALA A 415 12.64 3.58 -26.50
N ALA A 416 12.85 2.71 -27.50
CA ALA A 416 14.09 2.61 -28.25
C ALA A 416 14.39 3.91 -29.03
N LEU A 417 13.39 4.43 -29.75
CA LEU A 417 13.54 5.70 -30.51
C LEU A 417 13.84 6.87 -29.57
N ALA A 418 13.14 6.97 -28.42
CA ALA A 418 13.39 7.99 -27.42
C ALA A 418 14.81 7.91 -26.87
N HIS A 419 15.28 6.70 -26.55
CA HIS A 419 16.64 6.46 -26.05
C HIS A 419 17.71 6.83 -27.13
N HIS A 420 17.57 6.28 -28.33
CA HIS A 420 18.60 6.49 -29.37
C HIS A 420 18.65 7.94 -29.85
N TYR A 421 17.53 8.62 -30.08
CA TYR A 421 17.54 10.04 -30.44
C TYR A 421 18.07 10.92 -29.30
N ALA A 422 17.78 10.64 -28.04
CA ALA A 422 18.32 11.38 -26.90
C ALA A 422 19.86 11.22 -26.83
N ALA A 423 20.35 9.98 -27.00
CA ALA A 423 21.79 9.72 -27.02
C ALA A 423 22.52 10.33 -28.28
N ALA A 424 21.78 10.52 -29.36
CA ALA A 424 22.29 11.18 -30.60
C ALA A 424 22.24 12.71 -30.55
N ALA A 425 21.58 13.32 -29.56
CA ALA A 425 21.37 14.77 -29.47
C ALA A 425 22.64 15.63 -29.65
N PRO A 426 23.87 15.23 -29.22
CA PRO A 426 25.08 15.99 -29.45
C PRO A 426 25.50 16.13 -30.94
N VAL A 427 25.06 15.22 -31.82
CA VAL A 427 25.40 15.22 -33.25
C VAL A 427 24.21 15.61 -34.13
N GLY A 428 23.01 15.64 -33.61
CA GLY A 428 21.80 16.05 -34.34
C GLY A 428 20.53 15.42 -33.81
N GLY A 429 19.38 15.77 -34.41
CA GLY A 429 18.14 15.11 -34.15
C GLY A 429 17.41 15.55 -32.88
N VAL A 430 17.77 16.68 -32.24
CA VAL A 430 17.21 17.17 -30.98
C VAL A 430 15.68 17.30 -31.04
N GLU A 431 15.11 17.79 -32.11
CA GLU A 431 13.65 17.94 -32.26
C GLU A 431 12.94 16.57 -32.24
N ARG A 432 13.53 15.56 -32.91
CA ARG A 432 13.04 14.17 -32.87
C ARG A 432 13.24 13.55 -31.49
N ALA A 433 14.38 13.85 -30.85
CA ALA A 433 14.64 13.37 -29.47
C ALA A 433 13.57 13.88 -28.50
N VAL A 434 13.20 15.16 -28.55
CA VAL A 434 12.11 15.74 -27.78
C VAL A 434 10.78 15.02 -28.12
N ALA A 435 10.39 14.95 -29.39
CA ALA A 435 9.13 14.36 -29.81
C ALA A 435 8.96 12.90 -29.38
N TYR A 436 10.00 12.06 -29.58
CA TYR A 436 9.91 10.65 -29.18
C TYR A 436 9.97 10.44 -27.66
N ASN A 437 10.69 11.32 -26.91
CA ASN A 437 10.64 11.25 -25.45
C ASN A 437 9.25 11.65 -24.90
N LEU A 438 8.57 12.60 -25.51
CA LEU A 438 7.17 12.93 -25.14
C LEU A 438 6.22 11.76 -25.46
N LEU A 439 6.32 11.15 -26.65
CA LEU A 439 5.50 9.98 -27.00
C LEU A 439 5.78 8.77 -26.08
N ALA A 440 7.05 8.54 -25.74
CA ALA A 440 7.42 7.47 -24.79
C ALA A 440 6.90 7.75 -23.39
N ALA A 441 6.92 9.02 -22.93
CA ALA A 441 6.37 9.44 -21.65
C ALA A 441 4.85 9.18 -21.56
N GLU A 442 4.11 9.53 -22.63
CA GLU A 442 2.67 9.27 -22.73
C GLU A 442 2.36 7.76 -22.72
N SER A 443 3.15 7.01 -23.49
CA SER A 443 3.03 5.54 -23.53
C SER A 443 3.30 4.90 -22.16
N ALA A 444 4.34 5.34 -21.45
CA ALA A 444 4.67 4.90 -20.11
C ALA A 444 3.57 5.28 -19.09
N SER A 445 3.06 6.51 -19.16
CA SER A 445 1.96 6.97 -18.31
C SER A 445 0.70 6.12 -18.50
N SER A 446 0.35 5.80 -19.76
CA SER A 446 -0.80 4.94 -20.08
C SER A 446 -0.62 3.49 -19.57
N ALA A 447 0.62 3.03 -19.43
CA ALA A 447 0.99 1.76 -18.83
C ALA A 447 1.13 1.81 -17.30
N LEU A 448 0.82 2.94 -16.66
CA LEU A 448 0.97 3.18 -15.23
C LEU A 448 2.43 3.12 -14.73
N ALA A 449 3.39 3.26 -15.64
CA ALA A 449 4.83 3.30 -15.37
C ALA A 449 5.28 4.76 -15.15
N PHE A 450 4.81 5.36 -14.06
CA PHE A 450 4.98 6.79 -13.80
C PHE A 450 6.44 7.23 -13.63
N GLY A 451 7.31 6.37 -13.07
CA GLY A 451 8.75 6.65 -12.96
C GLY A 451 9.40 6.82 -14.32
N GLU A 452 9.16 5.90 -15.25
CA GLU A 452 9.66 5.99 -16.62
C GLU A 452 9.07 7.23 -17.36
N ALA A 453 7.77 7.51 -17.19
CA ALA A 453 7.13 8.68 -17.76
C ALA A 453 7.79 9.98 -17.27
N GLU A 454 8.08 10.08 -15.97
CA GLU A 454 8.80 11.20 -15.36
C GLU A 454 10.19 11.39 -16.02
N ASP A 455 10.97 10.32 -16.12
CA ASP A 455 12.31 10.37 -16.70
C ASP A 455 12.26 10.86 -18.15
N ARG A 456 11.33 10.37 -18.95
CA ARG A 456 11.16 10.78 -20.34
C ARG A 456 10.72 12.26 -20.47
N PHE A 457 9.79 12.73 -19.65
CA PHE A 457 9.44 14.16 -19.63
C PHE A 457 10.62 15.05 -19.22
N ARG A 458 11.42 14.63 -18.22
CA ARG A 458 12.62 15.36 -17.81
C ARG A 458 13.66 15.43 -18.93
N VAL A 459 13.94 14.31 -19.60
CA VAL A 459 14.85 14.27 -20.75
C VAL A 459 14.35 15.21 -21.84
N ALA A 460 13.05 15.24 -22.17
CA ALA A 460 12.51 16.15 -23.17
C ALA A 460 12.72 17.63 -22.77
N LEU A 461 12.51 17.98 -21.49
CA LEU A 461 12.75 19.33 -20.97
C LEU A 461 14.24 19.72 -20.99
N GLU A 462 15.13 18.79 -20.66
CA GLU A 462 16.60 19.00 -20.70
C GLU A 462 17.13 19.17 -22.12
N LEU A 463 16.60 18.41 -23.08
CA LEU A 463 16.92 18.55 -24.49
C LEU A 463 16.48 19.90 -25.08
N GLY A 464 15.49 20.55 -24.44
CA GLY A 464 15.07 21.90 -24.71
C GLY A 464 13.82 21.97 -25.61
N VAL A 465 12.66 21.88 -25.02
CA VAL A 465 11.37 22.25 -25.65
C VAL A 465 11.39 23.74 -25.95
N ARG A 466 11.35 24.11 -27.24
CA ARG A 466 11.61 25.50 -27.69
C ARG A 466 10.42 26.42 -27.47
N GLU A 467 9.23 25.94 -27.82
CA GLU A 467 7.99 26.72 -27.71
C GLU A 467 7.53 26.83 -26.25
N PRO A 468 7.35 28.05 -25.71
CA PRO A 468 6.97 28.23 -24.30
C PRO A 468 5.64 27.60 -23.94
N ALA A 469 4.67 27.59 -24.85
CA ALA A 469 3.37 26.95 -24.62
C ALA A 469 3.49 25.41 -24.53
N GLU A 470 4.26 24.80 -25.44
CA GLU A 470 4.56 23.38 -25.40
C GLU A 470 5.34 23.01 -24.12
N ARG A 471 6.30 23.84 -23.73
CA ARG A 471 7.05 23.66 -22.48
C ARG A 471 6.15 23.69 -21.25
N ALA A 472 5.16 24.60 -21.22
CA ALA A 472 4.18 24.66 -20.14
C ALA A 472 3.30 23.39 -20.10
N ASP A 473 2.83 22.90 -21.26
CA ASP A 473 2.05 21.67 -21.35
C ASP A 473 2.87 20.44 -20.89
N VAL A 474 4.15 20.35 -21.29
CA VAL A 474 5.04 19.29 -20.80
C VAL A 474 5.22 19.34 -19.29
N MET A 475 5.32 20.54 -18.70
CA MET A 475 5.40 20.70 -17.24
C MET A 475 4.09 20.32 -16.54
N LEU A 476 2.93 20.62 -17.13
CA LEU A 476 1.64 20.17 -16.63
C LEU A 476 1.55 18.65 -16.58
N ARG A 477 1.88 17.99 -17.69
CA ARG A 477 1.88 16.52 -17.78
C ARG A 477 2.89 15.88 -16.81
N LEU A 478 4.07 16.50 -16.66
CA LEU A 478 5.05 16.06 -15.66
C LEU A 478 4.48 16.18 -14.25
N GLY A 479 3.81 17.28 -13.93
CA GLY A 479 3.11 17.49 -12.66
C GLY A 479 2.04 16.42 -12.40
N GLU A 480 1.21 16.12 -13.40
CA GLU A 480 0.19 15.07 -13.36
C GLU A 480 0.80 13.68 -13.11
N VAL A 481 1.89 13.35 -13.80
CA VAL A 481 2.61 12.07 -13.61
C VAL A 481 3.21 11.97 -12.21
N LEU A 482 3.85 13.03 -11.73
CA LEU A 482 4.44 13.10 -10.39
C LEU A 482 3.36 12.97 -9.30
N HIS A 483 2.23 13.65 -9.48
CA HIS A 483 1.08 13.52 -8.58
C HIS A 483 0.57 12.07 -8.55
N ARG A 484 0.38 11.45 -9.71
CA ARG A 484 -0.04 10.04 -9.85
C ARG A 484 0.99 9.06 -9.29
N ALA A 485 2.27 9.43 -9.29
CA ALA A 485 3.36 8.67 -8.66
C ALA A 485 3.43 8.86 -7.14
N GLY A 486 2.65 9.78 -6.55
CA GLY A 486 2.69 10.13 -5.13
C GLY A 486 3.89 11.00 -4.73
N ARG A 487 4.55 11.65 -5.69
CA ARG A 487 5.69 12.55 -5.49
C ARG A 487 5.21 14.01 -5.37
N ALA A 488 4.57 14.34 -4.27
CA ALA A 488 3.89 15.61 -4.09
C ALA A 488 4.81 16.84 -4.31
N ASP A 489 5.98 16.89 -3.68
CA ASP A 489 6.90 18.03 -3.81
C ASP A 489 7.30 18.31 -5.27
N GLY A 490 7.59 17.25 -6.01
CA GLY A 490 7.92 17.34 -7.45
C GLY A 490 6.74 17.82 -8.29
N ALA A 491 5.52 17.35 -7.97
CA ALA A 491 4.28 17.75 -8.64
C ALA A 491 4.00 19.24 -8.40
N LEU A 492 4.08 19.70 -7.15
CA LEU A 492 3.90 21.12 -6.80
C LEU A 492 4.88 22.02 -7.54
N GLU A 493 6.15 21.64 -7.60
CA GLU A 493 7.15 22.41 -8.34
C GLU A 493 6.86 22.44 -9.85
N ALA A 494 6.44 21.33 -10.46
CA ALA A 494 6.11 21.26 -11.87
C ALA A 494 4.88 22.14 -12.20
N PHE A 495 3.80 22.06 -11.41
CA PHE A 495 2.63 22.91 -11.57
C PHE A 495 2.93 24.41 -11.34
N ARG A 496 3.76 24.74 -10.34
CA ARG A 496 4.23 26.12 -10.12
C ARG A 496 4.94 26.70 -11.33
N ARG A 497 5.84 25.94 -11.95
CA ARG A 497 6.54 26.34 -13.17
C ARG A 497 5.61 26.48 -14.36
N ALA A 498 4.66 25.57 -14.50
CA ALA A 498 3.63 25.65 -15.56
C ALA A 498 2.77 26.90 -15.39
N ALA A 499 2.31 27.21 -14.15
CA ALA A 499 1.55 28.43 -13.84
C ALA A 499 2.34 29.70 -14.16
N ALA A 500 3.63 29.75 -13.85
CA ALA A 500 4.50 30.89 -14.17
C ALA A 500 4.60 31.13 -15.67
N LEU A 501 4.67 30.05 -16.46
CA LEU A 501 4.63 30.17 -17.94
C LEU A 501 3.23 30.61 -18.42
N GLY A 502 2.15 30.07 -17.86
CA GLY A 502 0.76 30.47 -18.17
C GLY A 502 0.52 31.96 -17.95
N ARG A 503 1.04 32.52 -16.84
CA ARG A 503 1.01 33.96 -16.58
C ARG A 503 1.77 34.75 -17.66
N THR A 504 2.95 34.27 -18.05
CA THR A 504 3.78 34.95 -19.08
C THR A 504 3.12 34.93 -20.45
N LEU A 505 2.46 33.84 -20.80
CA LEU A 505 1.76 33.62 -22.05
C LEU A 505 0.36 34.24 -22.08
N VAL A 506 -0.16 34.67 -20.92
CA VAL A 506 -1.55 35.10 -20.75
C VAL A 506 -2.53 33.99 -21.16
N ASP A 507 -2.20 32.73 -20.82
CA ASP A 507 -2.97 31.56 -21.16
C ASP A 507 -3.76 31.06 -19.94
N ALA A 508 -5.07 31.31 -19.97
CA ALA A 508 -5.97 30.97 -18.89
C ALA A 508 -6.10 29.43 -18.69
N GLU A 509 -6.01 28.64 -19.78
CA GLU A 509 -6.16 27.17 -19.69
C GLU A 509 -4.97 26.56 -18.95
N ILE A 510 -3.73 26.96 -19.30
CA ILE A 510 -2.52 26.51 -18.60
C ILE A 510 -2.59 26.90 -17.11
N LEU A 511 -3.00 28.13 -16.80
CA LEU A 511 -3.09 28.62 -15.43
C LEU A 511 -4.11 27.82 -14.62
N VAL A 512 -5.30 27.58 -15.18
CA VAL A 512 -6.38 26.83 -14.53
C VAL A 512 -6.00 25.37 -14.31
N ARG A 513 -5.42 24.70 -15.31
CA ARG A 513 -4.95 23.31 -15.16
C ARG A 513 -3.85 23.22 -14.12
N SER A 514 -2.94 24.19 -14.09
CA SER A 514 -1.87 24.24 -13.07
C SER A 514 -2.44 24.40 -11.66
N ALA A 515 -3.44 25.29 -11.48
CA ALA A 515 -4.05 25.54 -10.17
C ALA A 515 -4.81 24.32 -9.65
N ILE A 516 -5.59 23.65 -10.49
CA ILE A 516 -6.30 22.42 -10.13
C ILE A 516 -5.29 21.33 -9.77
N GLY A 517 -4.28 21.08 -10.63
CA GLY A 517 -3.29 20.05 -10.38
C GLY A 517 -2.45 20.31 -9.11
N PHE A 518 -2.12 21.58 -8.83
CA PHE A 518 -1.43 21.98 -7.62
C PHE A 518 -2.27 21.66 -6.36
N GLU A 519 -3.55 22.03 -6.36
CA GLU A 519 -4.47 21.76 -5.25
C GLU A 519 -4.66 20.24 -5.05
N GLU A 520 -4.87 19.48 -6.11
CA GLU A 520 -4.98 18.02 -6.04
C GLU A 520 -3.71 17.36 -5.48
N ALA A 521 -2.52 17.90 -5.82
CA ALA A 521 -1.25 17.43 -5.27
C ALA A 521 -1.07 17.76 -3.78
N CYS A 522 -1.64 18.88 -3.30
CA CYS A 522 -1.68 19.23 -1.88
C CYS A 522 -2.64 18.32 -1.09
N TRP A 523 -3.75 17.96 -1.71
CA TRP A 523 -4.86 17.30 -1.07
C TRP A 523 -4.52 15.89 -0.52
N ARG A 524 -3.88 15.01 -1.30
CA ARG A 524 -3.58 13.63 -0.89
C ARG A 524 -2.70 13.54 0.37
N PRO A 525 -1.57 14.27 0.47
CA PRO A 525 -0.72 14.27 1.65
C PRO A 525 -1.17 15.26 2.74
N ALA A 526 -2.29 15.97 2.55
CA ALA A 526 -2.78 17.03 3.44
C ALA A 526 -1.75 18.18 3.65
N ILE A 527 -1.11 18.61 2.56
CA ILE A 527 -0.18 19.75 2.58
C ILE A 527 -1.00 21.06 2.66
N HIS A 528 -0.75 21.84 3.71
CA HIS A 528 -1.35 23.14 3.90
C HIS A 528 -0.49 24.22 3.21
N ASP A 529 -0.65 24.43 1.91
CA ASP A 529 0.11 25.41 1.16
C ASP A 529 -0.76 26.64 0.81
N ALA A 530 -0.31 27.83 1.24
CA ALA A 530 -1.00 29.08 0.96
C ALA A 530 -1.07 29.39 -0.55
N GLU A 531 -0.08 28.95 -1.32
CA GLU A 531 0.00 29.15 -2.77
C GLU A 531 -1.15 28.45 -3.52
N ALA A 532 -1.72 27.35 -2.99
CA ALA A 532 -2.88 26.68 -3.59
C ALA A 532 -4.08 27.64 -3.68
N VAL A 533 -4.35 28.41 -2.61
CA VAL A 533 -5.44 29.41 -2.61
C VAL A 533 -5.14 30.51 -3.61
N GLU A 534 -3.91 31.04 -3.64
CA GLU A 534 -3.51 32.12 -4.54
C GLU A 534 -3.66 31.72 -6.02
N LEU A 535 -3.18 30.53 -6.37
CA LEU A 535 -3.29 30.01 -7.73
C LEU A 535 -4.76 29.77 -8.16
N LEU A 536 -5.60 29.26 -7.27
CA LEU A 536 -7.01 29.03 -7.56
C LEU A 536 -7.79 30.36 -7.69
N GLU A 537 -7.47 31.37 -6.89
CA GLU A 537 -8.04 32.72 -7.01
C GLU A 537 -7.65 33.38 -8.35
N GLU A 538 -6.38 33.25 -8.75
CA GLU A 538 -5.92 33.72 -10.07
C GLU A 538 -6.64 32.96 -11.20
N ALA A 539 -6.83 31.64 -11.06
CA ALA A 539 -7.54 30.85 -12.04
C ALA A 539 -9.02 31.26 -12.16
N VAL A 540 -9.69 31.53 -11.04
CA VAL A 540 -11.07 32.08 -11.05
C VAL A 540 -11.12 33.43 -11.76
N ALA A 541 -10.13 34.30 -11.51
CA ALA A 541 -10.04 35.63 -12.13
C ALA A 541 -9.71 35.59 -13.63
N ALA A 542 -9.00 34.55 -14.09
CA ALA A 542 -8.65 34.34 -15.49
C ALA A 542 -9.78 33.72 -16.35
N LEU A 543 -10.79 33.15 -15.71
CA LEU A 543 -11.96 32.59 -16.40
C LEU A 543 -13.05 33.64 -16.55
N ASP A 544 -13.82 33.56 -17.66
CA ASP A 544 -15.01 34.36 -17.88
C ASP A 544 -16.00 34.23 -16.72
N GLU A 545 -16.78 35.25 -16.44
CA GLU A 545 -17.80 35.24 -15.37
C GLU A 545 -18.97 34.28 -15.65
N ASP A 546 -19.07 33.76 -16.88
CA ASP A 546 -20.14 32.85 -17.30
C ASP A 546 -20.03 31.48 -16.60
N ASP A 547 -21.19 30.86 -16.40
CA ASP A 547 -21.31 29.51 -15.84
C ASP A 547 -20.59 28.48 -16.72
N SER A 548 -19.53 27.87 -16.20
CA SER A 548 -18.78 26.83 -16.89
C SER A 548 -18.43 25.66 -15.94
N GLU A 549 -18.25 24.46 -16.50
CA GLU A 549 -17.78 23.30 -15.76
C GLU A 549 -16.42 23.58 -15.10
N LEU A 550 -15.51 24.19 -15.86
CA LEU A 550 -14.17 24.47 -15.41
C LEU A 550 -14.17 25.45 -14.23
N ARG A 551 -14.98 26.51 -14.31
CA ARG A 551 -15.14 27.48 -13.21
C ARG A 551 -15.74 26.81 -11.96
N ALA A 552 -16.74 25.95 -12.11
CA ALA A 552 -17.31 25.21 -10.98
C ALA A 552 -16.28 24.28 -10.32
N ARG A 553 -15.45 23.61 -11.10
CA ARG A 553 -14.35 22.75 -10.58
C ARG A 553 -13.30 23.58 -9.83
N VAL A 554 -12.86 24.71 -10.38
CA VAL A 554 -11.90 25.60 -9.72
C VAL A 554 -12.46 26.12 -8.39
N LEU A 555 -13.72 26.55 -8.35
CA LEU A 555 -14.38 26.98 -7.12
C LEU A 555 -14.50 25.84 -6.08
N GLY A 556 -14.76 24.61 -6.51
CA GLY A 556 -14.78 23.45 -5.64
C GLY A 556 -13.40 23.16 -5.03
N GLY A 557 -12.32 23.27 -5.81
CA GLY A 557 -10.92 23.18 -5.33
C GLY A 557 -10.58 24.32 -4.36
N LEU A 558 -10.99 25.55 -4.71
CA LEU A 558 -10.78 26.72 -3.86
C LEU A 558 -11.48 26.56 -2.50
N ALA A 559 -12.68 25.99 -2.47
CA ALA A 559 -13.39 25.72 -1.22
C ALA A 559 -12.59 24.78 -0.30
N ARG A 560 -12.00 23.69 -0.83
CA ARG A 560 -11.14 22.77 -0.06
C ARG A 560 -9.86 23.46 0.42
N ALA A 561 -9.19 24.20 -0.44
CA ALA A 561 -7.96 24.89 -0.10
C ALA A 561 -8.18 25.95 1.00
N LEU A 562 -9.28 26.71 0.93
CA LEU A 562 -9.67 27.70 1.94
C LEU A 562 -10.01 27.05 3.30
N GLU A 563 -10.70 25.90 3.28
CA GLU A 563 -10.98 25.14 4.51
C GLU A 563 -9.68 24.68 5.19
N LEU A 564 -8.75 24.13 4.43
CA LEU A 564 -7.43 23.71 4.93
C LEU A 564 -6.61 24.92 5.48
N ARG A 565 -6.79 26.10 4.90
CA ARG A 565 -6.16 27.34 5.36
C ARG A 565 -6.81 27.91 6.63
N GLY A 566 -7.97 27.39 7.04
CA GLY A 566 -8.72 27.88 8.21
C GLY A 566 -9.59 29.10 7.92
N GLU A 567 -10.08 29.24 6.69
CA GLU A 567 -10.98 30.31 6.23
C GLU A 567 -12.40 29.76 5.88
N PRO A 568 -13.14 29.17 6.87
CA PRO A 568 -14.36 28.42 6.62
C PRO A 568 -15.49 29.25 6.00
N GLY A 569 -15.57 30.53 6.31
CA GLY A 569 -16.59 31.43 5.73
C GLY A 569 -16.43 31.62 4.22
N ARG A 570 -15.18 31.78 3.74
CA ARG A 570 -14.86 31.89 2.32
C ARG A 570 -15.03 30.53 1.61
N ALA A 571 -14.63 29.44 2.30
CA ALA A 571 -14.79 28.09 1.81
C ALA A 571 -16.26 27.76 1.51
N ALA A 572 -17.18 28.12 2.43
CA ALA A 572 -18.61 27.95 2.23
C ALA A 572 -19.14 28.70 0.99
N LEU A 573 -18.74 29.96 0.82
CA LEU A 573 -19.16 30.78 -0.32
C LEU A 573 -18.70 30.19 -1.65
N ALA A 574 -17.43 29.77 -1.75
CA ALA A 574 -16.90 29.15 -2.97
C ALA A 574 -17.59 27.83 -3.29
N ARG A 575 -17.80 26.96 -2.29
CA ARG A 575 -18.54 25.70 -2.46
C ARG A 575 -19.97 25.93 -2.92
N ASP A 576 -20.70 26.82 -2.25
CA ASP A 576 -22.11 27.04 -2.53
C ASP A 576 -22.33 27.64 -3.92
N GLU A 577 -21.43 28.53 -4.38
CA GLU A 577 -21.45 29.02 -5.77
C GLU A 577 -21.12 27.91 -6.76
N ALA A 578 -20.15 27.04 -6.48
CA ALA A 578 -19.84 25.89 -7.33
C ALA A 578 -21.05 24.94 -7.47
N ILE A 579 -21.76 24.66 -6.37
CA ILE A 579 -22.99 23.85 -6.34
C ILE A 579 -24.10 24.54 -7.14
N ALA A 580 -24.35 25.85 -6.91
CA ALA A 580 -25.37 26.61 -7.61
C ALA A 580 -25.13 26.66 -9.12
N MET A 581 -23.87 26.88 -9.52
CA MET A 581 -23.45 26.91 -10.94
C MET A 581 -23.68 25.54 -11.60
N SER A 582 -23.25 24.45 -10.98
CA SER A 582 -23.44 23.10 -11.51
C SER A 582 -24.94 22.75 -11.67
N ARG A 583 -25.77 23.19 -10.72
CA ARG A 583 -27.24 23.05 -10.81
C ARG A 583 -27.85 23.86 -11.93
N ARG A 584 -27.45 25.13 -12.11
CA ARG A 584 -27.95 25.99 -13.23
C ARG A 584 -27.60 25.39 -14.60
N ARG A 585 -26.46 24.78 -14.73
CA ARG A 585 -25.98 24.10 -15.94
C ARG A 585 -26.60 22.72 -16.16
N GLY A 586 -27.20 22.11 -15.14
CA GLY A 586 -27.65 20.72 -15.20
C GLY A 586 -26.52 19.70 -15.25
N ASP A 587 -25.30 20.10 -14.86
CA ASP A 587 -24.12 19.25 -14.85
C ASP A 587 -24.10 18.37 -13.58
N ARG A 588 -24.75 17.22 -13.71
CA ARG A 588 -24.93 16.26 -12.61
C ARG A 588 -23.62 15.67 -12.12
N ARG A 589 -22.67 15.42 -13.02
CA ARG A 589 -21.38 14.82 -12.67
C ARG A 589 -20.54 15.76 -11.82
N THR A 590 -20.35 17.00 -12.28
CA THR A 590 -19.61 18.02 -11.52
C THR A 590 -20.31 18.33 -10.20
N LEU A 591 -21.65 18.40 -10.19
CA LEU A 591 -22.42 18.58 -8.96
C LEU A 591 -22.14 17.44 -7.95
N GLY A 592 -22.22 16.19 -8.38
CA GLY A 592 -21.96 15.03 -7.52
C GLY A 592 -20.55 15.04 -6.92
N ALA A 593 -19.55 15.36 -7.73
CA ALA A 593 -18.16 15.47 -7.27
C ALA A 593 -17.96 16.57 -6.21
N ILE A 594 -18.55 17.77 -6.43
CA ILE A 594 -18.46 18.89 -5.47
C ILE A 594 -19.21 18.55 -4.16
N LEU A 595 -20.39 17.93 -4.26
CA LEU A 595 -21.17 17.51 -3.10
C LEU A 595 -20.43 16.44 -2.29
N ALA A 596 -19.80 15.45 -2.94
CA ALA A 596 -18.97 14.45 -2.25
C ALA A 596 -17.76 15.09 -1.55
N ALA A 597 -17.16 16.11 -2.16
CA ALA A 597 -16.05 16.87 -1.58
C ALA A 597 -16.46 17.83 -0.44
N SER A 598 -17.77 18.09 -0.24
CA SER A 598 -18.27 19.01 0.79
C SER A 598 -17.93 18.59 2.22
N TYR A 599 -17.62 17.31 2.46
CA TYR A 599 -17.09 16.85 3.75
C TYR A 599 -15.80 17.56 4.15
N TRP A 600 -15.01 17.97 3.18
CA TRP A 600 -13.71 18.63 3.34
C TRP A 600 -13.76 20.15 3.11
N ALA A 601 -14.87 20.67 2.65
CA ALA A 601 -15.13 22.08 2.44
C ALA A 601 -16.38 22.48 3.23
N ARG A 602 -16.39 22.18 4.52
CA ARG A 602 -17.55 22.28 5.41
C ARG A 602 -18.00 23.72 5.59
N GLY A 603 -17.04 24.63 5.71
CA GLY A 603 -17.34 26.01 6.08
C GLY A 603 -18.09 26.12 7.39
N SER A 604 -19.16 26.90 7.39
CA SER A 604 -20.07 27.07 8.54
C SER A 604 -21.28 26.11 8.54
N SER A 605 -21.31 25.12 7.63
CA SER A 605 -22.45 24.22 7.53
C SER A 605 -22.55 23.26 8.70
N SER A 606 -23.78 22.97 9.14
CA SER A 606 -24.03 21.97 10.17
C SER A 606 -23.71 20.54 9.70
N ASN A 607 -23.56 19.64 10.66
CA ASN A 607 -23.31 18.22 10.34
C ASN A 607 -24.45 17.60 9.52
N GLU A 608 -25.68 18.01 9.79
CA GLU A 608 -26.88 17.57 9.07
C GLU A 608 -26.90 18.08 7.61
N GLU A 609 -26.42 19.31 7.39
CA GLU A 609 -26.30 19.87 6.02
C GLU A 609 -25.26 19.13 5.20
N ILE A 610 -24.07 18.89 5.78
CA ILE A 610 -23.03 18.09 5.12
C ILE A 610 -23.51 16.68 4.83
N ASN A 611 -24.20 16.04 5.80
CA ASN A 611 -24.78 14.72 5.57
C ASN A 611 -25.76 14.69 4.40
N ARG A 612 -26.67 15.69 4.30
CA ARG A 612 -27.61 15.80 3.17
C ARG A 612 -26.90 15.95 1.83
N MET A 613 -25.81 16.76 1.78
CA MET A 613 -25.00 16.92 0.56
C MET A 613 -24.36 15.60 0.14
N LEU A 614 -23.83 14.83 1.09
CA LEU A 614 -23.24 13.52 0.82
C LEU A 614 -24.28 12.48 0.38
N VAL A 615 -25.51 12.51 0.92
CA VAL A 615 -26.61 11.64 0.48
C VAL A 615 -26.98 11.98 -0.98
N GLU A 616 -27.13 13.27 -1.32
CA GLU A 616 -27.38 13.72 -2.71
C GLU A 616 -26.23 13.28 -3.64
N ALA A 617 -24.98 13.40 -3.21
CA ALA A 617 -23.83 12.94 -3.99
C ALA A 617 -23.89 11.43 -4.28
N ARG A 618 -24.23 10.61 -3.28
CA ARG A 618 -24.41 9.16 -3.46
C ARG A 618 -25.52 8.84 -4.46
N GLU A 619 -26.67 9.52 -4.34
CA GLU A 619 -27.80 9.35 -5.27
C GLU A 619 -27.40 9.69 -6.71
N ILE A 620 -26.64 10.78 -6.90
CA ILE A 620 -26.08 11.17 -8.21
C ILE A 620 -25.11 10.10 -8.73
N GLY A 621 -24.19 9.63 -7.90
CA GLY A 621 -23.25 8.58 -8.29
C GLY A 621 -23.96 7.30 -8.74
N THR A 622 -24.97 6.87 -7.99
CA THR A 622 -25.80 5.71 -8.34
C THR A 622 -26.58 5.94 -9.65
N GLU A 623 -27.20 7.12 -9.84
CA GLU A 623 -27.96 7.47 -11.05
C GLU A 623 -27.08 7.47 -12.31
N LEU A 624 -25.84 7.98 -12.20
CA LEU A 624 -24.89 8.07 -13.30
C LEU A 624 -24.05 6.80 -13.50
N GLU A 625 -24.20 5.80 -12.65
CA GLU A 625 -23.31 4.64 -12.55
C GLU A 625 -21.83 5.06 -12.36
N ASP A 626 -21.62 6.22 -11.70
CA ASP A 626 -20.30 6.78 -11.45
C ASP A 626 -19.76 6.29 -10.11
N VAL A 627 -18.91 5.28 -10.19
CA VAL A 627 -18.35 4.59 -9.01
C VAL A 627 -17.43 5.47 -8.15
N GLU A 628 -16.82 6.50 -8.75
CA GLU A 628 -15.95 7.43 -8.03
C GLU A 628 -16.77 8.35 -7.13
N ILE A 629 -17.83 8.95 -7.66
CA ILE A 629 -18.74 9.82 -6.91
C ILE A 629 -19.45 9.01 -5.81
N GLU A 630 -20.00 7.83 -6.16
CA GLU A 630 -20.66 6.94 -5.19
C GLU A 630 -19.70 6.53 -4.07
N GLY A 631 -18.48 6.07 -4.43
CA GLY A 631 -17.47 5.62 -3.48
C GLY A 631 -16.97 6.74 -2.57
N ALA A 632 -16.73 7.93 -3.10
CA ALA A 632 -16.36 9.10 -2.32
C ALA A 632 -17.49 9.48 -1.34
N ALA A 633 -18.73 9.51 -1.79
CA ALA A 633 -19.88 9.81 -0.93
C ALA A 633 -20.03 8.78 0.19
N LEU A 634 -19.98 7.48 -0.10
CA LEU A 634 -20.05 6.40 0.89
C LEU A 634 -18.92 6.51 1.90
N SER A 635 -17.70 6.82 1.45
CA SER A 635 -16.54 6.97 2.34
C SER A 635 -16.72 8.06 3.39
N TRP A 636 -17.38 9.17 3.05
CA TRP A 636 -17.59 10.27 3.99
C TRP A 636 -18.95 10.24 4.71
N LEU A 637 -19.92 9.49 4.23
CA LEU A 637 -21.18 9.25 4.92
C LEU A 637 -20.98 8.48 6.23
N VAL A 638 -20.09 7.48 6.29
CA VAL A 638 -19.86 6.70 7.51
C VAL A 638 -19.43 7.59 8.68
N PRO A 639 -18.33 8.37 8.60
CA PRO A 639 -17.96 9.27 9.70
C PRO A 639 -19.01 10.37 9.95
N SER A 640 -19.74 10.82 8.91
CA SER A 640 -20.83 11.78 9.07
C SER A 640 -21.95 11.25 9.94
N TYR A 641 -22.40 10.01 9.73
CA TYR A 641 -23.41 9.36 10.57
C TYR A 641 -22.91 9.12 12.01
N VAL A 642 -21.64 8.79 12.19
CA VAL A 642 -21.04 8.68 13.54
C VAL A 642 -21.10 10.01 14.28
N VAL A 643 -20.78 11.13 13.62
CA VAL A 643 -20.90 12.46 14.21
C VAL A 643 -22.36 12.77 14.61
N LEU A 644 -23.32 12.36 13.79
CA LEU A 644 -24.75 12.50 14.07
C LEU A 644 -25.28 11.50 15.12
N CYS A 645 -24.45 10.62 15.63
CA CYS A 645 -24.84 9.50 16.51
C CYS A 645 -25.92 8.57 15.90
N ASP A 646 -25.93 8.42 14.57
CA ASP A 646 -26.78 7.47 13.87
C ASP A 646 -26.01 6.17 13.60
N HIS A 647 -26.05 5.30 14.61
CA HIS A 647 -25.32 4.04 14.59
C HIS A 647 -25.75 3.10 13.45
N ASP A 648 -27.04 2.98 13.22
CA ASP A 648 -27.59 2.03 12.26
C ASP A 648 -27.24 2.47 10.83
N ALA A 649 -27.41 3.77 10.52
CA ALA A 649 -27.03 4.32 9.23
C ALA A 649 -25.52 4.22 8.98
N ALA A 650 -24.67 4.45 10.01
CA ALA A 650 -23.23 4.29 9.89
C ALA A 650 -22.82 2.86 9.52
N ARG A 651 -23.45 1.84 10.16
CA ARG A 651 -23.15 0.43 9.89
C ARG A 651 -23.69 -0.05 8.55
N GLU A 652 -24.89 0.35 8.17
CA GLU A 652 -25.46 0.04 6.86
C GLU A 652 -24.57 0.61 5.74
N THR A 653 -24.21 1.88 5.87
CA THR A 653 -23.34 2.56 4.90
C THR A 653 -21.95 1.92 4.83
N LEU A 654 -21.37 1.52 5.97
CA LEU A 654 -20.10 0.79 5.98
C LEU A 654 -20.21 -0.55 5.25
N GLY A 655 -21.34 -1.27 5.42
CA GLY A 655 -21.60 -2.50 4.66
C GLY A 655 -21.62 -2.26 3.14
N GLN A 656 -22.28 -1.20 2.70
CA GLN A 656 -22.32 -0.79 1.28
C GLN A 656 -20.93 -0.40 0.78
N LEU A 657 -20.17 0.36 1.55
CA LEU A 657 -18.79 0.77 1.22
C LEU A 657 -17.87 -0.45 1.07
N LEU A 658 -17.91 -1.40 2.01
CA LEU A 658 -17.12 -2.64 1.94
C LEU A 658 -17.49 -3.50 0.72
N GLN A 659 -18.77 -3.60 0.40
CA GLN A 659 -19.24 -4.34 -0.77
C GLN A 659 -18.76 -3.69 -2.07
N SER A 660 -18.93 -2.36 -2.21
CA SER A 660 -18.47 -1.61 -3.38
C SER A 660 -16.96 -1.69 -3.54
N ALA A 661 -16.20 -1.44 -2.46
CA ALA A 661 -14.75 -1.48 -2.47
C ALA A 661 -14.17 -2.85 -2.87
N ARG A 662 -14.79 -3.96 -2.40
CA ARG A 662 -14.39 -5.32 -2.78
C ARG A 662 -14.71 -5.62 -4.24
N ARG A 663 -15.90 -5.20 -4.72
CA ARG A 663 -16.30 -5.37 -6.13
C ARG A 663 -15.35 -4.66 -7.09
N LEU A 664 -14.89 -3.47 -6.69
CA LEU A 664 -14.02 -2.63 -7.51
C LEU A 664 -12.54 -2.93 -7.32
N SER A 665 -12.17 -3.76 -6.32
CA SER A 665 -10.79 -4.02 -5.92
C SER A 665 -10.00 -2.71 -5.70
N GLU A 666 -10.61 -1.77 -4.95
CA GLU A 666 -10.10 -0.41 -4.78
C GLU A 666 -9.35 -0.26 -3.44
N PRO A 667 -8.00 -0.21 -3.45
CA PRO A 667 -7.19 -0.24 -2.24
C PRO A 667 -7.50 0.90 -1.26
N PHE A 668 -7.76 2.12 -1.76
CA PHE A 668 -8.09 3.25 -0.90
C PHE A 668 -9.42 3.07 -0.18
N MET A 669 -10.47 2.71 -0.91
CA MET A 669 -11.78 2.45 -0.29
C MET A 669 -11.72 1.27 0.68
N LEU A 670 -10.96 0.22 0.35
CA LEU A 670 -10.76 -0.93 1.24
C LEU A 670 -10.01 -0.53 2.51
N HIS A 671 -8.94 0.27 2.38
CA HIS A 671 -8.21 0.82 3.53
C HIS A 671 -9.12 1.62 4.44
N VAL A 672 -9.87 2.58 3.89
CA VAL A 672 -10.78 3.46 4.63
C VAL A 672 -11.93 2.68 5.26
N ALA A 673 -12.56 1.76 4.52
CA ALA A 673 -13.67 0.95 5.01
C ALA A 673 -13.24 0.03 6.18
N GLU A 674 -12.08 -0.61 6.07
CA GLU A 674 -11.54 -1.45 7.16
C GLU A 674 -11.07 -0.58 8.36
N GLN A 675 -10.57 0.63 8.12
CA GLN A 675 -10.30 1.61 9.18
C GLN A 675 -11.57 1.95 9.96
N TYR A 676 -12.67 2.23 9.26
CA TYR A 676 -13.96 2.53 9.90
C TYR A 676 -14.54 1.32 10.64
N ALA A 677 -14.38 0.13 10.04
CA ALA A 677 -14.77 -1.12 10.69
C ALA A 677 -14.04 -1.32 12.02
N ALA A 678 -12.75 -1.01 12.08
CA ALA A 678 -11.97 -1.10 13.33
C ALA A 678 -12.45 -0.07 14.36
N GLY A 679 -12.70 1.19 13.95
CA GLY A 679 -13.19 2.24 14.85
C GLY A 679 -14.57 1.95 15.44
N LEU A 680 -15.52 1.46 14.61
CA LEU A 680 -16.85 1.09 15.06
C LEU A 680 -16.84 -0.18 15.93
N ALA A 681 -16.05 -1.20 15.57
CA ALA A 681 -15.93 -2.41 16.37
C ALA A 681 -15.35 -2.12 17.77
N LEU A 682 -14.39 -1.19 17.88
CA LEU A 682 -13.88 -0.72 19.18
C LEU A 682 -15.00 -0.06 20.02
N CYS A 683 -15.86 0.77 19.41
CA CYS A 683 -17.01 1.37 20.07
C CYS A 683 -17.98 0.30 20.58
N ASP A 684 -18.31 -0.69 19.76
CA ASP A 684 -19.26 -1.76 20.09
C ASP A 684 -18.73 -2.73 21.15
N GLY A 685 -17.40 -2.74 21.36
CA GLY A 685 -16.74 -3.66 22.27
C GLY A 685 -16.37 -5.01 21.63
N ASP A 686 -16.33 -5.12 20.30
CA ASP A 686 -15.75 -6.29 19.61
C ASP A 686 -14.27 -6.04 19.33
N LEU A 687 -13.44 -6.22 20.38
CA LEU A 687 -12.00 -5.93 20.30
C LEU A 687 -11.26 -6.82 19.31
N GLU A 688 -11.72 -8.06 19.11
CA GLU A 688 -11.11 -8.97 18.14
C GLU A 688 -11.43 -8.56 16.70
N ALA A 689 -12.68 -8.20 16.41
CA ALA A 689 -13.05 -7.68 15.10
C ALA A 689 -12.30 -6.38 14.79
N ALA A 690 -12.16 -5.49 15.81
CA ALA A 690 -11.41 -4.25 15.66
C ALA A 690 -9.93 -4.51 15.30
N GLU A 691 -9.27 -5.45 15.99
CA GLU A 691 -7.88 -5.80 15.70
C GLU A 691 -7.70 -6.41 14.30
N ARG A 692 -8.61 -7.32 13.91
CA ARG A 692 -8.60 -7.91 12.56
C ARG A 692 -8.81 -6.85 11.47
N ALA A 693 -9.75 -5.94 11.67
CA ALA A 693 -10.04 -4.87 10.71
C ALA A 693 -8.87 -3.87 10.61
N ALA A 694 -8.25 -3.48 11.74
CA ALA A 694 -7.06 -2.64 11.76
C ALA A 694 -5.90 -3.28 10.98
N GLY A 695 -5.68 -4.58 11.15
CA GLY A 695 -4.66 -5.33 10.40
C GLY A 695 -4.94 -5.32 8.90
N ARG A 696 -6.19 -5.57 8.46
CA ARG A 696 -6.55 -5.50 7.04
C ARG A 696 -6.43 -4.08 6.48
N SER A 697 -6.84 -3.06 7.23
CA SER A 697 -6.65 -1.66 6.85
C SER A 697 -5.17 -1.35 6.61
N GLN A 698 -4.26 -1.80 7.49
CA GLN A 698 -2.82 -1.62 7.32
C GLN A 698 -2.30 -2.31 6.04
N GLU A 699 -2.73 -3.54 5.76
CA GLU A 699 -2.29 -4.25 4.55
C GLU A 699 -2.71 -3.51 3.27
N TRP A 700 -3.94 -3.01 3.20
CA TRP A 700 -4.39 -2.16 2.09
C TRP A 700 -3.64 -0.83 2.04
N GLY A 701 -3.40 -0.22 3.20
CA GLY A 701 -2.68 1.04 3.30
C GLY A 701 -1.24 0.99 2.78
N LYS A 702 -0.56 -0.16 2.89
CA LYS A 702 0.78 -0.38 2.30
C LYS A 702 0.83 -0.27 0.78
N LEU A 703 -0.30 -0.40 0.11
CA LEU A 703 -0.42 -0.26 -1.35
C LEU A 703 -0.59 1.21 -1.78
N LEU A 704 -0.92 2.10 -0.84
CA LEU A 704 -1.22 3.50 -1.12
C LEU A 704 0.07 4.34 -1.10
N THR A 705 0.28 5.11 -2.15
CA THR A 705 1.45 5.98 -2.28
C THR A 705 1.18 7.35 -1.65
N GLY A 706 2.11 7.86 -0.84
CA GLY A 706 2.01 9.20 -0.24
C GLY A 706 1.03 9.31 0.94
N ARG A 707 0.61 8.19 1.56
CA ARG A 707 -0.28 8.17 2.74
C ARG A 707 0.37 7.46 3.92
N ASP A 708 0.20 8.01 5.13
CA ASP A 708 0.70 7.40 6.36
C ASP A 708 -0.28 6.36 6.94
N ALA A 709 -0.33 5.19 6.33
CA ALA A 709 -1.08 4.06 6.85
C ALA A 709 -0.51 3.51 8.18
N SER A 710 0.79 3.73 8.42
CA SER A 710 1.45 3.28 9.65
C SER A 710 1.02 4.09 10.86
N GLY A 711 0.87 5.42 10.72
CA GLY A 711 0.35 6.29 11.76
C GLY A 711 -1.11 5.97 12.11
N THR A 712 -1.96 5.72 11.10
CA THR A 712 -3.34 5.28 11.30
C THR A 712 -3.41 3.98 12.10
N TYR A 713 -2.64 2.97 11.70
CA TYR A 713 -2.57 1.69 12.41
C TYR A 713 -2.06 1.84 13.84
N ALA A 714 -1.03 2.68 14.05
CA ALA A 714 -0.49 2.93 15.39
C ALA A 714 -1.54 3.53 16.34
N ILE A 715 -2.36 4.48 15.86
CA ILE A 715 -3.46 5.07 16.64
C ILE A 715 -4.50 3.99 16.99
N GLN A 716 -4.90 3.16 16.05
CA GLN A 716 -5.86 2.08 16.28
C GLN A 716 -5.33 1.07 17.30
N MET A 717 -4.08 0.63 17.13
CA MET A 717 -3.46 -0.33 18.05
C MET A 717 -3.24 0.25 19.44
N PHE A 718 -2.96 1.55 19.56
CA PHE A 718 -2.89 2.23 20.84
C PHE A 718 -4.21 2.11 21.60
N GLY A 719 -5.33 2.49 20.97
CA GLY A 719 -6.67 2.37 21.56
C GLY A 719 -7.02 0.93 21.95
N LEU A 720 -6.77 -0.02 21.03
CA LEU A 720 -7.04 -1.45 21.27
C LEU A 720 -6.22 -2.01 22.43
N ARG A 721 -4.90 -1.79 22.46
CA ARG A 721 -4.02 -2.29 23.54
C ARG A 721 -4.35 -1.66 24.88
N ARG A 722 -4.81 -0.41 24.88
CA ARG A 722 -5.33 0.26 26.06
C ARG A 722 -6.52 -0.50 26.65
N GLU A 723 -7.54 -0.76 25.83
CA GLU A 723 -8.76 -1.43 26.25
C GLU A 723 -8.52 -2.91 26.61
N GLN A 724 -7.62 -3.60 25.92
CA GLN A 724 -7.19 -4.95 26.23
C GLN A 724 -6.34 -5.05 27.51
N GLY A 725 -5.90 -3.93 28.10
CA GLY A 725 -4.97 -3.92 29.24
C GLY A 725 -3.54 -4.34 28.87
N ARG A 726 -3.14 -4.21 27.61
CA ARG A 726 -1.87 -4.64 27.04
C ARG A 726 -0.94 -3.48 26.67
N LEU A 727 -1.12 -2.31 27.29
CA LEU A 727 -0.28 -1.12 27.01
C LEU A 727 1.22 -1.36 27.23
N ALA A 728 1.59 -2.27 28.13
CA ALA A 728 2.99 -2.63 28.38
C ALA A 728 3.71 -3.14 27.12
N GLU A 729 2.99 -3.70 26.14
CA GLU A 729 3.55 -4.14 24.86
C GLU A 729 4.02 -2.97 23.99
N LEU A 730 3.46 -1.77 24.19
CA LEU A 730 3.85 -0.56 23.47
C LEU A 730 5.03 0.17 24.12
N ALA A 731 5.45 -0.22 25.32
CA ALA A 731 6.54 0.43 26.05
C ALA A 731 7.86 0.52 25.27
N PRO A 732 8.29 -0.48 24.46
CA PRO A 732 9.49 -0.36 23.62
C PRO A 732 9.35 0.74 22.56
N VAL A 733 8.17 0.85 21.93
CA VAL A 733 7.88 1.87 20.90
C VAL A 733 7.86 3.26 21.53
N VAL A 734 7.21 3.41 22.69
CA VAL A 734 7.16 4.69 23.45
C VAL A 734 8.57 5.17 23.84
N ARG A 735 9.48 4.26 24.15
CA ARG A 735 10.89 4.62 24.47
C ARG A 735 11.70 5.10 23.28
N LEU A 736 11.30 4.69 22.06
CA LEU A 736 11.94 5.11 20.82
C LEU A 736 11.45 6.46 20.29
N LEU A 737 10.36 7.01 20.85
CA LEU A 737 9.88 8.34 20.49
C LEU A 737 10.94 9.38 20.85
N ASP A 738 11.46 10.07 19.85
CA ASP A 738 12.43 11.13 19.99
C ASP A 738 11.81 12.40 20.60
N ALA A 739 12.65 13.41 20.85
CA ALA A 739 12.19 14.66 21.47
C ALA A 739 11.22 15.45 20.56
N GLU A 740 11.28 15.24 19.24
CA GLU A 740 10.42 15.91 18.27
C GLU A 740 9.03 15.26 18.24
N ALA A 741 8.97 13.93 18.18
CA ALA A 741 7.72 13.17 18.27
C ALA A 741 6.96 13.43 19.59
N ARG A 742 7.70 13.59 20.71
CA ARG A 742 7.11 13.92 22.02
C ARG A 742 6.52 15.33 22.07
N ARG A 743 7.11 16.31 21.37
CA ARG A 743 6.56 17.68 21.28
C ARG A 743 5.35 17.78 20.35
N GLY A 744 5.17 16.82 19.45
CA GLY A 744 4.04 16.74 18.52
C GLY A 744 2.82 16.00 19.07
N ALA A 745 2.04 15.43 18.16
CA ALA A 745 0.76 14.78 18.43
C ALA A 745 0.83 13.58 19.41
N TRP A 746 1.99 12.99 19.64
CA TRP A 746 2.18 11.83 20.52
C TRP A 746 2.40 12.21 22.02
N GLY A 747 2.76 13.46 22.33
CA GLY A 747 2.95 13.92 23.71
C GLY A 747 1.72 13.73 24.60
N PRO A 748 0.53 14.20 24.20
CA PRO A 748 -0.72 13.98 24.95
C PRO A 748 -1.04 12.51 25.19
N GLY A 749 -0.85 11.66 24.18
CA GLY A 749 -1.01 10.21 24.29
C GLY A 749 -0.04 9.59 25.29
N LEU A 750 1.21 10.06 25.32
CA LEU A 750 2.21 9.62 26.29
C LEU A 750 1.82 9.96 27.72
N ALA A 751 1.33 11.17 27.99
CA ALA A 751 0.85 11.56 29.31
C ALA A 751 -0.28 10.64 29.81
N ALA A 752 -1.24 10.32 28.92
CA ALA A 752 -2.33 9.39 29.23
C ALA A 752 -1.82 7.96 29.53
N VAL A 753 -0.89 7.43 28.72
CA VAL A 753 -0.26 6.11 28.94
C VAL A 753 0.44 6.04 30.29
N LEU A 754 1.27 7.04 30.61
CA LEU A 754 2.03 7.08 31.86
C LEU A 754 1.07 7.10 33.05
N ALA A 755 -0.03 7.88 32.97
CA ALA A 755 -1.04 7.93 34.00
C ALA A 755 -1.74 6.56 34.22
N GLU A 756 -2.09 5.86 33.14
CA GLU A 756 -2.73 4.53 33.19
C GLU A 756 -1.80 3.43 33.70
N LEU A 757 -0.52 3.52 33.41
CA LEU A 757 0.50 2.60 33.93
C LEU A 757 0.86 2.87 35.40
N GLY A 758 0.26 3.89 36.04
CA GLY A 758 0.52 4.25 37.40
C GLY A 758 1.83 5.02 37.64
N MET A 759 2.45 5.51 36.59
CA MET A 759 3.69 6.32 36.61
C MET A 759 3.33 7.79 36.86
N ALA A 760 2.70 8.08 38.01
CA ALA A 760 2.05 9.38 38.30
C ALA A 760 2.99 10.58 38.20
N ASP A 761 4.26 10.45 38.66
CA ASP A 761 5.22 11.55 38.61
C ASP A 761 5.68 11.86 37.17
N ASP A 762 5.87 10.82 36.36
CA ASP A 762 6.24 10.97 34.95
C ASP A 762 5.07 11.57 34.14
N ALA A 763 3.86 11.06 34.37
CA ALA A 763 2.64 11.57 33.76
C ALA A 763 2.41 13.05 34.09
N ARG A 764 2.60 13.44 35.35
CA ARG A 764 2.44 14.84 35.78
C ARG A 764 3.50 15.74 35.14
N ARG A 765 4.76 15.30 35.08
CA ARG A 765 5.82 16.07 34.40
C ARG A 765 5.51 16.30 32.91
N GLU A 766 5.04 15.26 32.23
CA GLU A 766 4.71 15.38 30.81
C GLU A 766 3.47 16.24 30.57
N LEU A 767 2.43 16.08 31.40
CA LEU A 767 1.21 16.91 31.36
C LEU A 767 1.55 18.39 31.53
N HIS A 768 2.28 18.75 32.59
CA HIS A 768 2.65 20.15 32.85
C HIS A 768 3.61 20.70 31.82
N ARG A 769 4.56 19.92 31.31
CA ARG A 769 5.42 20.34 30.20
C ARG A 769 4.59 20.79 28.98
N ILE A 770 3.55 20.03 28.62
CA ILE A 770 2.68 20.35 27.47
C ILE A 770 1.86 21.61 27.74
N LEU A 771 1.37 21.78 28.98
CA LEU A 771 0.59 22.96 29.37
C LEU A 771 1.48 24.22 29.39
N ASP A 772 2.72 24.12 29.89
CA ASP A 772 3.69 25.20 29.95
C ASP A 772 4.17 25.65 28.57
N ASP A 773 4.36 24.71 27.63
CA ASP A 773 4.65 24.97 26.23
C ASP A 773 3.46 25.64 25.50
N GLY A 774 2.28 25.59 26.09
CA GLY A 774 1.03 26.14 25.57
C GLY A 774 0.30 25.16 24.64
N ILE A 775 -0.91 24.76 25.04
CA ILE A 775 -1.74 23.79 24.28
C ILE A 775 -2.12 24.26 22.88
N GLY A 776 -2.03 25.56 22.59
CA GLY A 776 -2.30 26.13 21.28
C GLY A 776 -1.41 25.56 20.15
N SER A 777 -0.21 25.10 20.48
CA SER A 777 0.70 24.43 19.55
C SER A 777 0.16 23.08 19.04
N LEU A 778 -0.79 22.48 19.76
CA LEU A 778 -1.44 21.22 19.42
C LEU A 778 -2.67 21.38 18.51
N ARG A 779 -3.05 22.62 18.13
CA ARG A 779 -4.26 22.90 17.30
C ARG A 779 -4.19 22.38 15.85
N GLN A 780 -3.15 21.65 15.51
CA GLN A 780 -3.04 20.93 14.23
C GLN A 780 -3.86 19.62 14.26
N SER A 781 -3.78 18.78 13.28
CA SER A 781 -4.66 17.67 12.87
C SER A 781 -5.31 16.76 13.94
N LEU A 782 -4.82 16.71 15.18
CA LEU A 782 -5.33 15.82 16.24
C LEU A 782 -5.77 16.58 17.50
N TRP A 783 -6.26 17.81 17.38
CA TRP A 783 -6.58 18.70 18.50
C TRP A 783 -7.51 18.09 19.55
N LEU A 784 -8.69 17.60 19.11
CA LEU A 784 -9.67 17.02 20.05
C LEU A 784 -9.14 15.74 20.71
N ALA A 785 -8.38 14.91 19.96
CA ALA A 785 -7.70 13.75 20.53
C ALA A 785 -6.68 14.15 21.61
N SER A 786 -5.90 15.18 21.35
CA SER A 786 -4.94 15.71 22.32
C SER A 786 -5.61 16.19 23.61
N LEU A 787 -6.71 16.94 23.49
CA LEU A 787 -7.49 17.41 24.63
C LEU A 787 -8.02 16.26 25.51
N VAL A 788 -8.56 15.20 24.87
CA VAL A 788 -9.14 14.08 25.63
C VAL A 788 -8.08 13.20 26.28
N TYR A 789 -6.91 13.04 25.69
CA TYR A 789 -5.78 12.35 26.34
C TYR A 789 -5.25 13.12 27.55
N LEU A 790 -5.13 14.45 27.42
CA LEU A 790 -4.73 15.31 28.56
C LEU A 790 -5.80 15.31 29.65
N ALA A 791 -7.09 15.31 29.29
CA ALA A 791 -8.19 15.20 30.27
C ALA A 791 -8.19 13.84 30.98
N ASP A 792 -7.91 12.73 30.28
CA ASP A 792 -7.71 11.41 30.90
C ASP A 792 -6.57 11.44 31.92
N ALA A 793 -5.41 12.04 31.56
CA ALA A 793 -4.27 12.17 32.46
C ALA A 793 -4.59 13.06 33.66
N SER A 794 -5.20 14.23 33.44
CA SER A 794 -5.63 15.17 34.49
C SER A 794 -6.60 14.51 35.49
N ALA A 795 -7.61 13.81 34.98
CA ALA A 795 -8.59 13.13 35.83
C ALA A 795 -8.00 11.92 36.60
N ALA A 796 -7.08 11.19 35.99
CA ALA A 796 -6.39 10.08 36.65
C ALA A 796 -5.48 10.58 37.79
N LEU A 797 -4.81 11.72 37.59
CA LEU A 797 -3.90 12.34 38.57
C LEU A 797 -4.61 13.24 39.61
N GLY A 798 -5.87 13.59 39.37
CA GLY A 798 -6.59 14.60 40.17
C GLY A 798 -5.97 16.00 40.03
N ASP A 799 -5.42 16.35 38.86
CA ASP A 799 -4.70 17.59 38.62
C ASP A 799 -5.66 18.73 38.27
N VAL A 800 -5.90 19.59 39.28
CA VAL A 800 -6.88 20.70 39.22
C VAL A 800 -6.43 21.78 38.24
N ASP A 801 -5.14 22.09 38.21
CA ASP A 801 -4.59 23.13 37.34
C ASP A 801 -4.75 22.75 35.87
N ALA A 802 -4.46 21.52 35.55
CA ALA A 802 -4.68 20.96 34.21
C ALA A 802 -6.17 20.94 33.85
N ALA A 803 -7.03 20.50 34.72
CA ALA A 803 -8.49 20.50 34.51
C ALA A 803 -9.03 21.91 34.21
N ALA A 804 -8.53 22.93 34.91
CA ALA A 804 -8.95 24.33 34.71
C ALA A 804 -8.58 24.88 33.32
N VAL A 805 -7.47 24.41 32.73
CA VAL A 805 -7.06 24.76 31.36
C VAL A 805 -7.84 23.99 30.32
N LEU A 806 -8.09 22.70 30.55
CA LEU A 806 -8.69 21.79 29.58
C LEU A 806 -10.21 21.91 29.44
N TYR A 807 -10.92 22.16 30.57
CA TYR A 807 -12.38 22.22 30.56
C TYR A 807 -12.96 23.25 29.58
N PRO A 808 -12.52 24.53 29.53
CA PRO A 808 -13.05 25.51 28.59
C PRO A 808 -12.79 25.15 27.13
N GLU A 809 -11.66 24.54 26.84
CA GLU A 809 -11.33 24.09 25.47
C GLU A 809 -12.21 22.91 25.02
N LEU A 810 -12.50 21.97 25.92
CA LEU A 810 -13.40 20.85 25.67
C LEU A 810 -14.87 21.29 25.56
N ALA A 811 -15.27 22.33 26.29
CA ALA A 811 -16.65 22.83 26.30
C ALA A 811 -17.14 23.29 24.93
N ALA A 812 -16.23 23.72 24.04
CA ALA A 812 -16.53 24.05 22.66
C ALA A 812 -17.06 22.87 21.83
N TYR A 813 -16.87 21.64 22.30
CA TYR A 813 -17.23 20.40 21.63
C TYR A 813 -18.32 19.63 22.38
N ALA A 814 -18.96 20.23 23.40
CA ALA A 814 -20.02 19.60 24.18
C ALA A 814 -21.17 19.10 23.29
N GLY A 815 -21.73 17.96 23.60
CA GLY A 815 -22.78 17.31 22.82
C GLY A 815 -22.26 16.57 21.57
N GLY A 816 -20.94 16.56 21.33
CA GLY A 816 -20.30 15.86 20.22
C GLY A 816 -19.59 14.56 20.61
N ASN A 817 -19.06 13.88 19.60
CA ASN A 817 -18.24 12.68 19.75
C ASN A 817 -16.77 12.97 19.56
N VAL A 818 -15.92 12.25 20.28
CA VAL A 818 -14.46 12.24 20.10
C VAL A 818 -14.13 11.32 18.92
N MET A 819 -14.00 11.89 17.75
CA MET A 819 -13.55 11.19 16.55
C MET A 819 -12.11 11.61 16.23
N ILE A 820 -11.21 10.64 16.14
CA ILE A 820 -9.82 10.88 15.77
C ILE A 820 -9.69 10.74 14.27
N GLY A 821 -9.18 11.79 13.61
CA GLY A 821 -9.14 11.86 12.17
C GLY A 821 -10.54 11.61 11.57
N HIS A 822 -10.59 10.92 10.45
CA HIS A 822 -11.87 10.53 9.83
C HIS A 822 -12.21 9.11 10.26
N LEU A 823 -12.64 8.95 11.52
CA LEU A 823 -12.98 7.67 12.14
C LEU A 823 -11.80 6.67 12.14
N VAL A 824 -10.56 7.14 12.33
CA VAL A 824 -9.43 6.26 12.68
C VAL A 824 -9.73 5.56 14.01
N ALA A 825 -10.26 6.33 14.97
CA ALA A 825 -10.84 5.83 16.19
C ALA A 825 -11.98 6.77 16.65
N CYS A 826 -12.94 6.21 17.41
CA CYS A 826 -13.95 6.99 18.10
C CYS A 826 -13.90 6.62 19.58
N TYR A 827 -13.80 7.64 20.44
CA TYR A 827 -13.72 7.46 21.90
C TYR A 827 -15.00 7.90 22.64
N GLY A 828 -16.13 7.94 21.93
CA GLY A 828 -17.44 8.24 22.49
C GLY A 828 -17.66 9.72 22.78
N ALA A 829 -18.60 10.04 23.66
CA ALA A 829 -19.03 11.40 23.93
C ALA A 829 -17.95 12.28 24.59
N VAL A 830 -17.78 13.51 24.07
CA VAL A 830 -16.91 14.56 24.67
C VAL A 830 -17.35 14.85 26.10
N ASP A 831 -18.63 14.81 26.36
CA ASP A 831 -19.21 15.09 27.68
C ASP A 831 -18.71 14.15 28.80
N ARG A 832 -18.22 12.94 28.45
CA ARG A 832 -17.50 12.11 29.44
C ARG A 832 -16.29 12.82 30.00
N TYR A 833 -15.47 13.45 29.12
CA TYR A 833 -14.24 14.14 29.53
C TYR A 833 -14.53 15.48 30.22
N LEU A 834 -15.62 16.16 29.81
CA LEU A 834 -16.14 17.35 30.51
C LEU A 834 -16.61 16.99 31.93
N GLY A 835 -17.35 15.87 32.06
CA GLY A 835 -17.75 15.36 33.38
C GLY A 835 -16.55 15.00 34.26
N MET A 836 -15.51 14.38 33.69
CA MET A 836 -14.28 14.03 34.40
C MET A 836 -13.52 15.29 34.88
N THR A 837 -13.31 16.26 34.00
CA THR A 837 -12.60 17.51 34.35
C THR A 837 -13.39 18.39 35.31
N ALA A 838 -14.73 18.50 35.16
CA ALA A 838 -15.60 19.20 36.08
C ALA A 838 -15.57 18.55 37.49
N ALA A 839 -15.55 17.22 37.56
CA ALA A 839 -15.41 16.50 38.82
C ALA A 839 -14.06 16.79 39.51
N VAL A 840 -12.96 16.89 38.77
CA VAL A 840 -11.65 17.28 39.31
C VAL A 840 -11.68 18.71 39.85
N LEU A 841 -12.41 19.61 39.20
CA LEU A 841 -12.61 20.99 39.66
C LEU A 841 -13.58 21.11 40.86
N GLY A 842 -14.25 20.04 41.24
CA GLY A 842 -15.24 20.05 42.33
C GLY A 842 -16.59 20.62 41.90
N ASP A 843 -16.85 20.88 40.63
CA ASP A 843 -18.13 21.33 40.11
C ASP A 843 -19.04 20.12 39.84
N TRP A 844 -19.64 19.62 40.94
CA TRP A 844 -20.38 18.37 40.92
C TRP A 844 -21.66 18.42 40.07
N GLU A 845 -22.32 19.58 40.02
CA GLU A 845 -23.57 19.76 39.27
C GLU A 845 -23.32 19.63 37.76
N ARG A 846 -22.35 20.39 37.26
CA ARG A 846 -21.95 20.29 35.85
C ARG A 846 -21.37 18.91 35.48
N ALA A 847 -20.60 18.32 36.41
CA ALA A 847 -20.05 16.97 36.17
C ALA A 847 -21.19 15.96 35.96
N GLU A 848 -22.24 16.00 36.78
CA GLU A 848 -23.40 15.09 36.68
C GLU A 848 -24.20 15.33 35.40
N GLU A 849 -24.46 16.60 35.02
CA GLU A 849 -25.07 16.96 33.73
C GLU A 849 -24.34 16.36 32.56
N HIS A 850 -23.02 16.55 32.51
CA HIS A 850 -22.19 16.02 31.44
C HIS A 850 -22.18 14.49 31.40
N PHE A 851 -22.12 13.80 32.54
CA PHE A 851 -22.21 12.33 32.56
C PHE A 851 -23.57 11.82 32.05
N HIS A 852 -24.68 12.51 32.33
CA HIS A 852 -25.99 12.17 31.78
C HIS A 852 -26.06 12.33 30.28
N VAL A 853 -25.50 13.42 29.73
CA VAL A 853 -25.37 13.65 28.28
C VAL A 853 -24.52 12.57 27.68
N ALA A 854 -23.37 12.26 28.29
CA ALA A 854 -22.44 11.23 27.76
C ALA A 854 -23.06 9.83 27.71
N LEU A 855 -23.85 9.44 28.76
CA LEU A 855 -24.57 8.17 28.78
C LEU A 855 -25.59 8.11 27.63
N ALA A 856 -26.36 9.19 27.41
CA ALA A 856 -27.36 9.26 26.35
C ALA A 856 -26.73 9.18 24.95
N LEU A 857 -25.67 9.96 24.69
CA LEU A 857 -24.97 9.96 23.40
C LEU A 857 -24.30 8.62 23.11
N ASN A 858 -23.58 8.04 24.07
CA ASN A 858 -22.94 6.75 23.89
C ASN A 858 -23.96 5.61 23.69
N THR A 859 -25.16 5.73 24.29
CA THR A 859 -26.27 4.77 24.05
C THR A 859 -26.77 4.88 22.60
N ARG A 860 -27.01 6.10 22.10
CA ARG A 860 -27.46 6.34 20.71
C ARG A 860 -26.41 5.85 19.71
N LEU A 861 -25.12 6.06 20.00
CA LEU A 861 -24.00 5.62 19.17
C LEU A 861 -23.77 4.10 19.25
N GLY A 862 -24.43 3.36 20.16
CA GLY A 862 -24.14 1.95 20.40
C GLY A 862 -22.76 1.70 21.03
N ALA A 863 -22.11 2.75 21.57
CA ALA A 863 -20.72 2.73 22.02
C ALA A 863 -20.55 2.08 23.38
N ARG A 864 -20.71 0.75 23.43
CA ARG A 864 -20.71 -0.06 24.66
C ARG A 864 -19.42 0.04 25.46
N THR A 865 -18.27 0.13 24.79
CA THR A 865 -16.97 0.37 25.43
C THR A 865 -16.99 1.68 26.20
N TRP A 866 -17.48 2.75 25.60
CA TRP A 866 -17.49 4.08 26.21
C TRP A 866 -18.61 4.28 27.23
N LEU A 867 -19.70 3.52 27.10
CA LEU A 867 -20.71 3.41 28.17
C LEU A 867 -20.09 2.85 29.43
N ALA A 868 -19.29 1.79 29.36
CA ALA A 868 -18.60 1.21 30.49
C ALA A 868 -17.66 2.22 31.18
N HIS A 869 -16.87 2.95 30.40
CA HIS A 869 -15.99 3.99 30.93
C HIS A 869 -16.78 5.17 31.54
N THR A 870 -17.85 5.61 30.88
CA THR A 870 -18.70 6.70 31.41
C THR A 870 -19.33 6.33 32.74
N ALA A 871 -19.90 5.13 32.86
CA ALA A 871 -20.49 4.64 34.09
C ALA A 871 -19.45 4.55 35.23
N TYR A 872 -18.23 4.10 34.95
CA TYR A 872 -17.11 4.07 35.91
C TYR A 872 -16.77 5.48 36.43
N TRP A 873 -16.55 6.44 35.52
CA TRP A 873 -16.16 7.80 35.90
C TRP A 873 -17.31 8.53 36.63
N TYR A 874 -18.55 8.30 36.23
CA TYR A 874 -19.71 8.83 36.93
C TYR A 874 -19.81 8.26 38.36
N ALA A 875 -19.62 6.94 38.54
CA ALA A 875 -19.58 6.34 39.87
C ALA A 875 -18.47 6.93 40.77
N ARG A 876 -17.26 7.16 40.18
CA ARG A 876 -16.13 7.76 40.87
C ARG A 876 -16.44 9.20 41.32
N MET A 877 -17.12 9.98 40.47
CA MET A 877 -17.56 11.33 40.82
C MET A 877 -18.58 11.30 41.95
N LEU A 878 -19.61 10.44 41.88
CA LEU A 878 -20.62 10.27 42.94
C LEU A 878 -19.97 9.88 44.28
N GLN A 879 -18.99 8.98 44.27
CA GLN A 879 -18.26 8.60 45.48
C GLN A 879 -17.46 9.80 46.07
N ALA A 880 -16.83 10.60 45.21
CA ALA A 880 -16.06 11.76 45.64
C ALA A 880 -16.96 12.86 46.21
N ARG A 881 -18.18 13.06 45.68
CA ARG A 881 -19.18 13.99 46.16
C ARG A 881 -19.74 13.56 47.53
N GLY A 882 -20.00 12.30 47.74
CA GLY A 882 -20.31 11.72 49.04
C GLY A 882 -21.69 12.04 49.62
N GLY A 883 -22.69 12.41 48.81
CA GLY A 883 -24.07 12.62 49.23
C GLY A 883 -24.77 11.33 49.71
N ASP A 884 -25.86 11.46 50.42
CA ASP A 884 -26.56 10.33 51.05
C ASP A 884 -27.06 9.30 49.99
N ASP A 885 -27.56 9.75 48.86
CA ASP A 885 -28.07 8.92 47.76
C ASP A 885 -26.95 8.51 46.78
N ASP A 886 -25.80 9.19 46.81
CA ASP A 886 -24.70 8.99 45.88
C ASP A 886 -24.13 7.56 45.92
N ARG A 887 -24.08 6.97 47.12
CA ARG A 887 -23.59 5.60 47.31
C ARG A 887 -24.45 4.54 46.58
N ALA A 888 -25.77 4.72 46.59
CA ALA A 888 -26.68 3.82 45.89
C ALA A 888 -26.54 3.99 44.35
N HIS A 889 -26.49 5.24 43.90
CA HIS A 889 -26.29 5.57 42.47
C HIS A 889 -24.92 5.10 41.97
N ALA A 890 -23.85 5.31 42.73
CA ALA A 890 -22.50 4.85 42.40
C ALA A 890 -22.46 3.32 42.18
N ARG A 891 -23.08 2.54 43.04
CA ARG A 891 -23.22 1.10 42.88
C ARG A 891 -23.99 0.71 41.62
N GLY A 892 -25.04 1.44 41.29
CA GLY A 892 -25.80 1.22 40.07
C GLY A 892 -24.90 1.40 38.83
N GLN A 893 -24.13 2.50 38.79
CA GLN A 893 -23.20 2.78 37.73
C GLN A 893 -22.05 1.78 37.69
N LEU A 894 -21.48 1.38 38.83
CA LEU A 894 -20.44 0.33 38.87
C LEU A 894 -20.96 -1.02 38.37
N GLY A 895 -22.21 -1.35 38.68
CA GLY A 895 -22.87 -2.56 38.14
C GLY A 895 -22.91 -2.55 36.60
N ILE A 896 -23.23 -1.40 36.00
CA ILE A 896 -23.21 -1.20 34.53
C ILE A 896 -21.78 -1.33 34.01
N ALA A 897 -20.84 -0.61 34.62
CA ALA A 897 -19.43 -0.61 34.20
C ALA A 897 -18.83 -2.04 34.25
N LEU A 898 -19.02 -2.76 35.37
CA LEU A 898 -18.55 -4.14 35.55
C LEU A 898 -19.22 -5.13 34.61
N GLY A 899 -20.53 -5.00 34.41
CA GLY A 899 -21.29 -5.86 33.51
C GLY A 899 -20.75 -5.75 32.07
N LEU A 900 -20.61 -4.52 31.56
CA LEU A 900 -20.09 -4.26 30.24
C LEU A 900 -18.61 -4.64 30.14
N ALA A 901 -17.76 -4.23 31.10
CA ALA A 901 -16.32 -4.52 31.07
C ALA A 901 -16.01 -6.04 31.04
N ARG A 902 -16.79 -6.85 31.76
CA ARG A 902 -16.66 -8.32 31.73
C ARG A 902 -17.16 -8.93 30.43
N THR A 903 -18.25 -8.42 29.88
CA THR A 903 -18.83 -8.92 28.63
C THR A 903 -17.95 -8.61 27.42
N ILE A 904 -17.35 -7.41 27.38
CA ILE A 904 -16.48 -6.93 26.31
C ILE A 904 -15.06 -7.48 26.45
N GLY A 905 -14.61 -7.74 27.68
CA GLY A 905 -13.22 -8.13 27.95
C GLY A 905 -12.31 -6.91 28.15
N LEU A 906 -12.70 -5.97 29.04
CA LEU A 906 -11.93 -4.78 29.43
C LEU A 906 -11.27 -5.01 30.80
N PRO A 907 -10.14 -5.74 30.90
CA PRO A 907 -9.61 -6.20 32.18
C PRO A 907 -9.13 -5.06 33.09
N ALA A 908 -8.58 -4.01 32.52
CA ALA A 908 -8.11 -2.85 33.28
C ALA A 908 -9.29 -2.07 33.91
N LEU A 909 -10.36 -1.86 33.15
CA LEU A 909 -11.57 -1.20 33.64
C LEU A 909 -12.30 -2.07 34.67
N ALA A 910 -12.43 -3.37 34.43
CA ALA A 910 -13.09 -4.32 35.37
C ALA A 910 -12.36 -4.34 36.71
N ARG A 911 -11.03 -4.32 36.74
CA ARG A 911 -10.23 -4.26 37.96
C ARG A 911 -10.50 -2.93 38.70
N ARG A 912 -10.34 -1.78 38.03
CA ARG A 912 -10.55 -0.44 38.61
C ARG A 912 -11.98 -0.29 39.18
N ALA A 913 -12.99 -0.78 38.46
CA ALA A 913 -14.38 -0.73 38.90
C ALA A 913 -14.63 -1.67 40.08
N SER A 914 -13.96 -2.84 40.14
CA SER A 914 -14.07 -3.74 41.30
C SER A 914 -13.37 -3.19 42.54
N GLU A 915 -12.24 -2.51 42.39
CA GLU A 915 -11.53 -1.82 43.46
C GLU A 915 -12.42 -0.69 44.05
N LEU A 916 -12.98 0.13 43.16
CA LEU A 916 -13.89 1.21 43.56
C LEU A 916 -15.19 0.70 44.25
N ASP A 917 -15.75 -0.44 43.77
CA ASP A 917 -16.93 -1.05 44.37
C ASP A 917 -16.67 -1.60 45.79
N ALA A 918 -15.44 -2.10 46.04
CA ALA A 918 -15.00 -2.55 47.34
C ALA A 918 -14.88 -1.39 48.37
N ASP A 919 -14.50 -0.18 47.91
CA ASP A 919 -14.38 1.04 48.74
C ASP A 919 -15.75 1.68 49.06
N VAL A 920 -16.80 1.36 48.28
CA VAL A 920 -18.18 1.77 48.63
C VAL A 920 -18.69 0.88 49.75
N GLU A 921 -18.49 1.30 51.02
CA GLU A 921 -19.06 0.60 52.17
C GLU A 921 -20.53 0.19 51.90
N PRO A 922 -20.93 -1.05 52.23
CA PRO A 922 -22.32 -1.44 52.09
C PRO A 922 -23.19 -0.40 52.82
N ALA A 923 -24.17 0.20 52.13
CA ALA A 923 -25.19 0.96 52.77
C ALA A 923 -25.66 0.11 53.94
N VAL A 924 -25.56 0.59 55.17
CA VAL A 924 -26.03 -0.15 56.36
C VAL A 924 -27.45 -0.49 55.98
N ALA A 925 -27.70 -1.78 55.76
CA ALA A 925 -29.04 -2.27 55.41
C ALA A 925 -29.94 -1.71 56.51
N PRO A 926 -31.04 -1.00 56.22
CA PRO A 926 -31.87 -0.40 57.22
C PRO A 926 -32.15 -1.48 58.23
N ARG A 927 -31.77 -1.24 59.50
CA ARG A 927 -31.94 -2.22 60.62
C ARG A 927 -33.39 -2.63 60.62
N ARG A 928 -33.68 -3.81 60.13
CA ARG A 928 -35.00 -4.34 60.05
C ARG A 928 -35.47 -4.49 61.49
N PRO A 929 -36.55 -3.80 61.88
CA PRO A 929 -36.96 -3.83 63.23
C PRO A 929 -37.30 -5.28 63.66
N ASP A 930 -36.88 -5.68 64.84
CA ASP A 930 -37.20 -6.97 65.51
C ASP A 930 -36.82 -8.22 64.66
N GLY A 931 -35.85 -8.11 63.78
CA GLY A 931 -35.38 -9.24 62.95
C GLY A 931 -36.41 -9.75 61.93
N LEU A 932 -37.26 -8.89 61.45
CA LEU A 932 -38.22 -9.17 60.37
C LEU A 932 -37.44 -9.38 59.04
N SER A 933 -37.78 -10.41 58.27
CA SER A 933 -37.30 -10.60 56.92
C SER A 933 -37.96 -9.64 55.95
N ALA A 934 -37.33 -9.43 54.75
CA ALA A 934 -37.93 -8.60 53.69
C ALA A 934 -39.37 -9.03 53.37
N ARG A 935 -39.59 -10.34 53.25
CA ARG A 935 -40.91 -10.94 52.98
C ARG A 935 -41.92 -10.72 54.10
N GLU A 936 -41.45 -10.72 55.33
CA GLU A 936 -42.34 -10.43 56.49
C GLU A 936 -42.71 -8.94 56.54
N ILE A 937 -41.82 -8.03 56.12
CA ILE A 937 -42.14 -6.61 56.02
C ILE A 937 -43.14 -6.36 54.87
N GLU A 938 -43.00 -6.96 53.71
CA GLU A 938 -43.97 -6.87 52.63
C GLU A 938 -45.39 -7.34 53.10
N ILE A 939 -45.45 -8.46 53.81
CA ILE A 939 -46.72 -8.95 54.39
C ILE A 939 -47.25 -8.00 55.45
N LEU A 940 -46.37 -7.44 56.28
CA LEU A 940 -46.72 -6.50 57.32
C LEU A 940 -47.30 -5.19 56.77
N VAL A 941 -46.80 -4.71 55.70
CA VAL A 941 -47.30 -3.56 54.91
C VAL A 941 -48.71 -3.87 54.38
N GLU A 942 -48.93 -5.06 53.85
CA GLU A 942 -50.25 -5.47 53.36
C GLU A 942 -51.27 -5.70 54.53
N ILE A 943 -50.81 -6.11 55.74
CA ILE A 943 -51.58 -6.12 56.93
C ILE A 943 -52.01 -4.70 57.34
N ALA A 944 -51.11 -3.75 57.30
CA ALA A 944 -51.42 -2.35 57.64
C ALA A 944 -52.39 -1.70 56.62
N ARG A 945 -52.44 -2.17 55.42
CA ARG A 945 -53.43 -1.80 54.39
C ARG A 945 -54.78 -2.48 54.52
N GLY A 946 -54.97 -3.28 55.62
CA GLY A 946 -56.20 -3.92 55.94
C GLY A 946 -56.53 -5.19 55.12
N ARG A 947 -55.63 -5.78 54.34
CA ARG A 947 -55.92 -6.93 53.49
C ARG A 947 -55.99 -8.24 54.22
N SER A 948 -56.99 -9.10 53.93
CA SER A 948 -57.11 -10.45 54.42
C SER A 948 -55.97 -11.38 53.95
N ASN A 949 -55.77 -12.53 54.61
CA ASN A 949 -54.71 -13.50 54.23
C ASN A 949 -54.88 -13.98 52.81
N ARG A 950 -56.10 -14.14 52.30
CA ARG A 950 -56.36 -14.50 50.90
C ARG A 950 -55.96 -13.43 49.90
N GLU A 951 -56.19 -12.15 50.27
CA GLU A 951 -55.76 -10.98 49.42
C GLU A 951 -54.27 -10.81 49.48
N ILE A 952 -53.60 -10.93 50.61
CA ILE A 952 -52.15 -10.94 50.75
C ILE A 952 -51.54 -12.05 49.90
N GLY A 953 -52.15 -13.26 49.97
CA GLY A 953 -51.71 -14.38 49.13
C GLY A 953 -51.78 -14.07 47.64
N ARG A 954 -52.84 -13.38 47.18
CA ARG A 954 -53.02 -13.00 45.79
C ARG A 954 -52.02 -11.91 45.36
N VAL A 955 -51.81 -10.88 46.17
CA VAL A 955 -50.95 -9.77 45.88
C VAL A 955 -49.47 -10.19 45.85
N LEU A 956 -49.13 -11.06 46.83
CA LEU A 956 -47.70 -11.46 46.95
C LEU A 956 -47.38 -12.83 46.27
N HIS A 957 -48.38 -13.38 45.53
CA HIS A 957 -48.24 -14.67 44.79
C HIS A 957 -47.87 -15.86 45.71
N ILE A 958 -48.46 -15.96 46.88
CA ILE A 958 -48.26 -17.05 47.84
C ILE A 958 -49.61 -17.65 48.23
N SER A 959 -49.59 -18.88 48.81
CA SER A 959 -50.83 -19.50 49.31
C SER A 959 -51.33 -18.74 50.53
N GLU A 960 -52.71 -18.81 50.78
CA GLU A 960 -53.30 -18.22 51.95
C GLU A 960 -52.69 -18.86 53.23
N HIS A 961 -52.37 -20.14 53.20
CA HIS A 961 -51.69 -20.84 54.27
C HIS A 961 -50.27 -20.29 54.54
N THR A 962 -49.53 -20.00 53.48
CA THR A 962 -48.20 -19.39 53.58
C THR A 962 -48.24 -18.00 54.16
N ALA A 963 -49.21 -17.17 53.73
CA ALA A 963 -49.45 -15.85 54.28
C ALA A 963 -49.76 -15.95 55.81
N ALA A 964 -50.64 -16.88 56.22
CA ALA A 964 -50.95 -17.12 57.62
C ALA A 964 -49.74 -17.55 58.47
N ASN A 965 -48.83 -18.35 57.90
CA ASN A 965 -47.63 -18.75 58.58
C ASN A 965 -46.65 -17.56 58.77
N HIS A 966 -46.47 -16.72 57.76
CA HIS A 966 -45.67 -15.49 57.87
C HIS A 966 -46.30 -14.54 58.93
N ILE A 967 -47.58 -14.33 58.92
CA ILE A 967 -48.30 -13.53 59.94
C ILE A 967 -47.99 -14.02 61.32
N ARG A 968 -48.09 -15.32 61.58
CA ARG A 968 -47.69 -15.91 62.86
C ARG A 968 -46.24 -15.60 63.26
N SER A 969 -45.35 -15.71 62.32
CA SER A 969 -43.94 -15.39 62.52
C SER A 969 -43.74 -13.90 62.84
N ILE A 970 -44.41 -12.99 62.09
CA ILE A 970 -44.44 -11.55 62.37
C ILE A 970 -44.89 -11.23 63.77
N LEU A 971 -46.08 -11.74 64.16
CA LEU A 971 -46.62 -11.50 65.48
C LEU A 971 -45.66 -11.95 66.61
N ARG A 972 -45.01 -13.10 66.41
CA ARG A 972 -44.03 -13.62 67.37
C ARG A 972 -42.76 -12.72 67.42
N LYS A 973 -42.25 -12.21 66.27
CA LYS A 973 -41.05 -11.43 66.20
C LYS A 973 -41.26 -10.02 66.74
N THR A 974 -42.42 -9.42 66.50
CA THR A 974 -42.77 -8.05 66.87
C THR A 974 -43.40 -7.99 68.22
N GLY A 975 -43.69 -9.11 68.88
CA GLY A 975 -44.40 -9.15 70.20
C GLY A 975 -45.88 -8.72 70.16
N CYS A 976 -46.45 -8.58 68.95
CA CYS A 976 -47.84 -8.14 68.81
C CYS A 976 -48.80 -9.30 69.07
N ALA A 977 -49.84 -9.06 69.91
CA ALA A 977 -50.81 -10.06 70.30
C ALA A 977 -51.81 -10.42 69.17
N ASN A 978 -52.00 -9.52 68.17
CA ASN A 978 -52.98 -9.70 67.12
C ASN A 978 -52.61 -8.89 65.84
N ARG A 979 -53.40 -9.11 64.77
CA ARG A 979 -53.20 -8.50 63.45
C ARG A 979 -53.30 -6.96 63.49
N THR A 980 -54.22 -6.39 64.35
CA THR A 980 -54.44 -4.97 64.44
C THR A 980 -53.24 -4.31 65.13
N GLU A 981 -52.60 -4.94 66.08
CA GLU A 981 -51.40 -4.49 66.74
C GLU A 981 -50.20 -4.52 65.76
N ALA A 982 -50.12 -5.55 64.87
CA ALA A 982 -49.12 -5.63 63.86
C ALA A 982 -49.32 -4.53 62.83
N ALA A 983 -50.51 -4.16 62.41
CA ALA A 983 -50.77 -3.00 61.59
C ALA A 983 -50.29 -1.70 62.21
N GLY A 984 -50.59 -1.48 63.48
CA GLY A 984 -50.13 -0.34 64.29
C GLY A 984 -48.60 -0.31 64.45
N TYR A 985 -47.97 -1.50 64.55
CA TYR A 985 -46.52 -1.63 64.58
C TYR A 985 -45.91 -1.18 63.26
N ALA A 986 -46.45 -1.58 62.11
CA ALA A 986 -45.94 -1.15 60.77
C ALA A 986 -46.00 0.40 60.61
N LEU A 987 -47.08 1.02 61.07
CA LEU A 987 -47.24 2.46 61.02
C LEU A 987 -46.23 3.21 61.91
N ARG A 988 -46.06 2.74 63.19
CA ARG A 988 -45.08 3.37 64.09
C ARG A 988 -43.65 3.26 63.67
N HIS A 989 -43.32 2.22 63.01
CA HIS A 989 -41.92 2.01 62.44
C HIS A 989 -41.69 2.52 61.03
N GLY A 990 -42.68 3.25 60.47
CA GLY A 990 -42.57 3.84 59.16
C GLY A 990 -42.39 2.84 58.00
N LEU A 991 -42.93 1.62 58.14
CA LEU A 991 -42.76 0.55 57.14
C LEU A 991 -43.78 0.64 56.02
N VAL A 992 -44.84 1.45 56.19
CA VAL A 992 -45.85 1.69 55.13
C VAL A 992 -45.49 2.93 54.39
N PRO A 993 -45.17 2.87 53.11
CA PRO A 993 -44.96 4.05 52.30
C PRO A 993 -46.24 4.86 52.17
N ASP A 994 -46.13 6.22 52.20
CA ASP A 994 -47.24 7.16 52.09
C ASP A 994 -48.10 6.95 50.88
#